data_de572861e7cd0d57457c93ee49d99be4
#
_entry.id   de572861e7cd0d57457c93ee49d99be4
#
_cell.length_a   1.000
_cell.length_b   1.000
_cell.length_c   1.000
_cell.angle_alpha   90.00
_cell.angle_beta   90.00
_cell.angle_gamma   90.00
#
_symmetry.space_group_name_H-M   'P 1'
#
loop_
_entity.id
_entity.type
_entity.pdbx_description
1 polymer ?
#
loop_
_entity_poly.entity_id
_entity_poly.type
_entity_poly.pdbx_seq_one_letter_code
_entity_poly.pdbx_strand_id
1 'polypeptide(L)'
;MQHDRTAQIISGFLNDDSHLFVFPSEVAGEYRLKQSLFLTERRAVRSDRFISWDRLKEREFSPHRERIPSNILYRTVFAAALLEEHGRSGPILKVLAGDPEMHDRGADPAEVPDTGILGGPGVFQNMLAGILPQLRRAVEVCGKDGDPLPAGIPAALAQDFRFLYRRYLEFLDTAGLFEPAYLSAQGCSPAHVYHIFFPELIDDFEEYRPFVEGNEAFRLHYFSGIEPGIEPGIEPGNEAGRERADKKQADEKLPEIRRFPDARQECSWVVTEIHRLLMEGNHPGDIAITLPDYEGWQPVLEEEAAIRDIPLDFRSGKMLTEYPAGSLFQRLADLARGGMHLETLKLLCLEPAYPWKERRELGELVRFGIDHFYLSNWTESNRPRDEMARKLWQNSEDTLLKFYRDLKSQIGGLVQSSSVAELHTRVHTFLHTFFSTEQWDPQEERVLQYCLHVLQELEDAEKIIHPLRIPSPYRIWTSLMSRRVYVSPGRRNGVPVYRYRVSAGICPQHHFIPGAGQSETRVRREDFSFMRDDYRSMLASRATPDASADFLRVYAVSGGQVYVSCSDLGFSGPQLPPSEFLAAGGVSSGGRVAGSNFAGSSLAGSSLAGDPYEVEELYWAREKGQPEQLFSLQKRGFEAMQATGFSRKGTDYTRDIVGEPELARHMLNTARRKNAEEDGRVWLTPSSFDIYAMCPFAYLLQRGLRLNDEEYSHLVIEHRTMGTILHRILADLYTQVGNEDGCWKAEHTERYLQIADEACEREFVKRQRRGEDFAPPAWYWFTRTAREQIRTFVREEGRQFDGFVLEGTELELAEAFPEGGAGMWGRIDRLTRKDDAAVLVDYKKGKVPTTDDIYQKEALPASSQLPFYAHVARHNGYRIAAASYYSLKDGRYTHLFADPSGPVLLPARSKARLQPEQFFGQADRIAAAVEQIARRMRAGDFTIREDCPSCDFRTICRARYILKLPEEHHGT
;
A
#
# COMPACT_ATOMS: atom_id res chain seq x y z
N MET A 1 -16.11 34.37 -21.35
CA MET A 1 -15.06 35.36 -21.08
C MET A 1 -15.52 36.67 -20.41
N GLN A 2 -16.82 37.01 -20.44
CA GLN A 2 -17.30 38.28 -19.82
C GLN A 2 -17.35 38.27 -18.28
N HIS A 3 -17.16 37.13 -17.63
CA HIS A 3 -17.29 36.97 -16.17
C HIS A 3 -15.96 36.78 -15.41
N ASP A 4 -14.82 36.70 -16.08
CA ASP A 4 -13.52 36.51 -15.41
C ASP A 4 -12.96 37.87 -14.94
N ARG A 5 -13.33 38.27 -13.73
CA ARG A 5 -12.86 39.49 -13.07
C ARG A 5 -11.34 39.58 -12.99
N THR A 6 -10.66 38.42 -12.76
CA THR A 6 -9.20 38.34 -12.71
C THR A 6 -8.60 38.73 -14.06
N ALA A 7 -9.12 38.18 -15.16
CA ALA A 7 -8.67 38.56 -16.51
C ALA A 7 -8.91 40.02 -16.84
N GLN A 8 -10.02 40.63 -16.39
CA GLN A 8 -10.29 42.04 -16.56
C GLN A 8 -9.28 42.93 -15.81
N ILE A 9 -8.95 42.62 -14.58
CA ILE A 9 -7.95 43.32 -13.79
C ILE A 9 -6.58 43.21 -14.45
N ILE A 10 -6.16 42.01 -14.81
CA ILE A 10 -4.88 41.79 -15.52
C ILE A 10 -4.82 42.62 -16.79
N SER A 11 -5.84 42.54 -17.63
CA SER A 11 -5.88 43.28 -18.89
C SER A 11 -5.82 44.82 -18.69
N GLY A 12 -6.42 45.34 -17.62
CA GLY A 12 -6.37 46.75 -17.26
C GLY A 12 -4.98 47.29 -16.92
N PHE A 13 -4.13 46.47 -16.32
CA PHE A 13 -2.78 46.84 -15.88
C PHE A 13 -1.64 46.20 -16.69
N LEU A 14 -1.96 45.40 -17.70
CA LEU A 14 -0.94 44.65 -18.47
C LEU A 14 0.00 45.60 -19.26
N ASN A 15 -0.43 46.83 -19.55
CA ASN A 15 0.35 47.81 -20.29
C ASN A 15 1.37 48.59 -19.43
N ASP A 16 1.26 48.51 -18.13
CA ASP A 16 2.15 49.16 -17.18
C ASP A 16 3.08 48.14 -16.51
N ASP A 17 4.37 48.22 -16.82
CA ASP A 17 5.38 47.29 -16.30
C ASP A 17 5.67 47.48 -14.81
N SER A 18 5.13 48.53 -14.16
CA SER A 18 5.22 48.71 -12.71
C SER A 18 4.26 47.78 -11.93
N HIS A 19 3.31 47.13 -12.59
CA HIS A 19 2.31 46.25 -11.99
C HIS A 19 2.70 44.78 -12.16
N LEU A 20 2.69 44.02 -11.05
CA LEU A 20 2.93 42.56 -11.00
C LEU A 20 1.70 41.84 -10.49
N PHE A 21 1.54 40.58 -10.93
CA PHE A 21 0.38 39.74 -10.64
C PHE A 21 0.81 38.55 -9.83
N VAL A 22 0.28 38.40 -8.63
CA VAL A 22 0.66 37.40 -7.65
C VAL A 22 -0.47 36.39 -7.47
N PHE A 23 -0.15 35.09 -7.52
CA PHE A 23 -1.10 33.99 -7.44
C PHE A 23 -0.74 33.02 -6.32
N PRO A 24 -1.72 32.24 -5.80
CA PRO A 24 -1.45 31.25 -4.78
C PRO A 24 -0.42 30.18 -5.21
N SER A 25 -0.37 29.86 -6.51
CA SER A 25 0.52 28.85 -7.07
C SER A 25 1.18 29.31 -8.37
N GLU A 26 2.32 28.69 -8.72
CA GLU A 26 2.98 28.91 -10.02
C GLU A 26 2.09 28.48 -11.18
N VAL A 27 1.32 27.38 -11.01
CA VAL A 27 0.40 26.87 -12.02
C VAL A 27 -0.67 27.90 -12.39
N ALA A 28 -1.27 28.54 -11.39
CA ALA A 28 -2.24 29.60 -11.64
C ALA A 28 -1.59 30.79 -12.35
N GLY A 29 -0.38 31.21 -11.93
CA GLY A 29 0.39 32.26 -12.57
C GLY A 29 0.73 31.95 -14.03
N GLU A 30 1.23 30.79 -14.34
CA GLU A 30 1.53 30.36 -15.72
C GLU A 30 0.27 30.26 -16.59
N TYR A 31 -0.83 29.75 -16.02
CA TYR A 31 -2.10 29.67 -16.73
C TYR A 31 -2.58 31.06 -17.13
N ARG A 32 -2.57 32.03 -16.20
CA ARG A 32 -3.00 33.42 -16.43
C ARG A 32 -2.06 34.17 -17.37
N LEU A 33 -0.76 33.89 -17.31
CA LEU A 33 0.20 34.38 -18.29
C LEU A 33 -0.17 33.93 -19.72
N LYS A 34 -0.44 32.63 -19.92
CA LYS A 34 -0.86 32.10 -21.23
C LYS A 34 -2.18 32.71 -21.68
N GLN A 35 -3.17 32.80 -20.78
CA GLN A 35 -4.45 33.41 -21.06
C GLN A 35 -4.30 34.88 -21.48
N SER A 36 -3.39 35.66 -20.83
CA SER A 36 -3.17 37.08 -21.14
C SER A 36 -2.64 37.34 -22.55
N LEU A 37 -1.92 36.37 -23.16
CA LEU A 37 -1.48 36.43 -24.55
C LEU A 37 -2.65 36.41 -25.54
N PHE A 38 -3.75 35.74 -25.21
CA PHE A 38 -4.94 35.68 -26.06
C PHE A 38 -5.91 36.84 -25.79
N LEU A 39 -5.86 37.43 -24.59
CA LEU A 39 -6.75 38.51 -24.19
C LEU A 39 -6.36 39.93 -24.78
N THR A 40 -5.09 40.07 -25.17
CA THR A 40 -4.53 41.43 -25.43
C THR A 40 -3.98 41.59 -26.83
N GLU A 41 -4.23 40.86 -27.82
CA GLU A 41 -3.63 40.96 -29.17
C GLU A 41 -2.10 41.19 -29.19
N ARG A 42 -1.45 41.04 -28.01
CA ARG A 42 -0.01 41.22 -27.87
C ARG A 42 0.72 39.96 -28.28
N ARG A 43 1.80 40.14 -29.02
CA ARG A 43 2.66 39.01 -29.43
C ARG A 43 3.56 38.45 -28.33
N ALA A 44 3.74 39.19 -27.23
CA ALA A 44 4.56 38.78 -26.10
C ALA A 44 4.15 39.50 -24.80
N VAL A 45 4.25 38.79 -23.69
CA VAL A 45 4.06 39.28 -22.33
C VAL A 45 5.26 38.81 -21.49
N ARG A 46 5.76 39.71 -20.61
CA ARG A 46 6.85 39.39 -19.70
C ARG A 46 6.41 38.37 -18.65
N SER A 47 7.08 37.20 -18.63
CA SER A 47 6.73 36.11 -17.70
C SER A 47 7.06 36.44 -16.24
N ASP A 48 8.06 37.29 -15.98
CA ASP A 48 8.48 37.70 -14.65
C ASP A 48 7.47 38.60 -13.90
N ARG A 49 6.38 38.98 -14.59
CA ARG A 49 5.27 39.72 -14.01
C ARG A 49 4.19 38.83 -13.39
N PHE A 50 4.19 37.55 -13.67
CA PHE A 50 3.25 36.56 -13.16
C PHE A 50 4.00 35.65 -12.19
N ILE A 51 3.85 35.89 -10.90
CA ILE A 51 4.64 35.21 -9.87
C ILE A 51 3.75 34.51 -8.85
N SER A 52 4.28 33.49 -8.21
CA SER A 52 3.63 32.89 -7.05
C SER A 52 3.85 33.72 -5.79
N TRP A 53 3.00 33.49 -4.78
CA TRP A 53 3.15 34.06 -3.46
C TRP A 53 4.53 33.80 -2.84
N ASP A 54 5.07 32.62 -3.00
CA ASP A 54 6.39 32.27 -2.50
C ASP A 54 7.50 33.12 -3.14
N ARG A 55 7.42 33.34 -4.46
CA ARG A 55 8.36 34.24 -5.14
C ARG A 55 8.22 35.70 -4.73
N LEU A 56 7.00 36.15 -4.42
CA LEU A 56 6.81 37.50 -3.84
C LEU A 56 7.54 37.62 -2.51
N LYS A 57 7.39 36.60 -1.63
CA LYS A 57 8.06 36.58 -0.33
C LYS A 57 9.59 36.64 -0.46
N GLU A 58 10.17 35.86 -1.33
CA GLU A 58 11.61 35.84 -1.60
C GLU A 58 12.10 37.20 -2.10
N ARG A 59 11.31 37.87 -2.91
CA ARG A 59 11.67 39.14 -3.56
C ARG A 59 11.55 40.34 -2.64
N GLU A 60 10.44 40.51 -1.91
CA GLU A 60 10.07 41.77 -1.24
C GLU A 60 10.24 41.70 0.28
N PHE A 61 10.22 40.51 0.88
CA PHE A 61 10.28 40.37 2.33
C PHE A 61 11.68 40.06 2.86
N SER A 62 12.72 40.19 2.05
CA SER A 62 14.11 40.09 2.50
C SER A 62 14.54 41.35 3.24
N PRO A 63 14.80 41.33 4.56
CA PRO A 63 15.13 42.52 5.33
C PRO A 63 16.56 43.00 5.07
N HIS A 64 17.44 42.15 4.53
CA HIS A 64 18.84 42.44 4.29
C HIS A 64 19.27 41.91 2.95
N ARG A 65 19.70 42.74 2.03
CA ARG A 65 20.26 42.31 0.73
C ARG A 65 21.50 41.40 0.84
N GLU A 66 22.06 41.30 2.03
CA GLU A 66 23.28 40.50 2.31
C GLU A 66 23.03 39.14 2.91
N ARG A 67 21.78 38.82 3.38
CA ARG A 67 21.41 37.53 3.96
C ARG A 67 20.59 36.71 3.02
N ILE A 68 20.80 35.39 3.05
CA ILE A 68 20.09 34.42 2.18
C ILE A 68 18.85 33.88 2.90
N PRO A 69 17.68 33.75 2.22
CA PRO A 69 16.51 33.15 2.84
C PRO A 69 16.74 31.66 3.16
N SER A 70 16.39 31.27 4.37
CA SER A 70 16.37 29.86 4.76
C SER A 70 15.24 29.13 4.00
N ASN A 71 15.54 27.95 3.51
CA ASN A 71 14.62 27.09 2.81
C ASN A 71 14.66 25.67 3.41
N ILE A 72 13.93 24.74 2.84
CA ILE A 72 13.84 23.37 3.34
C ILE A 72 15.21 22.66 3.41
N LEU A 73 16.16 23.02 2.54
CA LEU A 73 17.52 22.45 2.56
C LEU A 73 18.25 22.85 3.85
N TYR A 74 18.33 24.15 4.16
CA TYR A 74 19.01 24.65 5.36
C TYR A 74 18.34 24.16 6.64
N ARG A 75 17.00 24.13 6.67
CA ARG A 75 16.21 23.58 7.77
C ARG A 75 16.53 22.10 7.99
N THR A 76 16.64 21.32 6.91
CA THR A 76 17.00 19.88 6.98
C THR A 76 18.42 19.68 7.50
N VAL A 77 19.37 20.53 7.08
CA VAL A 77 20.76 20.49 7.58
C VAL A 77 20.81 20.81 9.07
N PHE A 78 20.10 21.85 9.51
CA PHE A 78 20.00 22.19 10.94
C PHE A 78 19.42 21.03 11.76
N ALA A 79 18.29 20.48 11.32
CA ALA A 79 17.64 19.36 11.99
C ALA A 79 18.55 18.13 12.07
N ALA A 80 19.31 17.83 11.03
CA ALA A 80 20.26 16.71 11.01
C ALA A 80 21.43 16.94 11.97
N ALA A 81 21.99 18.15 12.02
CA ALA A 81 23.07 18.49 12.94
C ALA A 81 22.62 18.38 14.41
N LEU A 82 21.41 18.85 14.71
CA LEU A 82 20.82 18.75 16.04
C LEU A 82 20.59 17.30 16.46
N LEU A 83 20.12 16.44 15.55
CA LEU A 83 19.92 15.01 15.82
C LEU A 83 21.24 14.25 16.03
N GLU A 84 22.29 14.61 15.31
CA GLU A 84 23.61 14.03 15.54
C GLU A 84 24.15 14.42 16.93
N GLU A 85 23.94 15.67 17.35
CA GLU A 85 24.28 16.14 18.69
C GLU A 85 23.46 15.39 19.76
N HIS A 86 22.15 15.19 19.52
CA HIS A 86 21.27 14.43 20.39
C HIS A 86 21.77 12.98 20.59
N GLY A 87 22.17 12.32 19.52
CA GLY A 87 22.73 10.95 19.59
C GLY A 87 24.08 10.85 20.32
N ARG A 88 24.91 11.90 20.24
CA ARG A 88 26.23 11.92 20.88
C ARG A 88 26.20 12.35 22.35
N SER A 89 25.37 13.31 22.68
CA SER A 89 25.39 13.99 24.00
C SER A 89 24.27 13.56 24.93
N GLY A 90 23.40 12.64 24.47
CA GLY A 90 22.17 12.25 25.15
C GLY A 90 20.98 13.15 24.79
N PRO A 91 19.78 12.88 25.33
CA PRO A 91 18.55 13.53 24.91
C PRO A 91 18.55 15.03 25.19
N ILE A 92 18.76 15.83 24.12
CA ILE A 92 18.73 17.30 24.14
C ILE A 92 17.29 17.80 24.12
N LEU A 93 16.40 17.12 23.39
CA LEU A 93 14.97 17.35 23.36
C LEU A 93 14.32 16.35 24.31
N LYS A 94 13.58 16.85 25.30
CA LYS A 94 13.05 16.00 26.40
C LYS A 94 11.75 15.33 26.05
N VAL A 95 10.91 16.01 25.27
CA VAL A 95 9.52 15.61 24.98
C VAL A 95 9.29 15.40 23.50
N LEU A 96 9.78 16.31 22.65
CA LEU A 96 9.57 16.20 21.21
C LEU A 96 10.18 14.94 20.58
N ALA A 97 11.26 14.40 21.16
CA ALA A 97 11.96 13.23 20.62
C ALA A 97 11.46 11.89 21.14
N GLY A 98 10.83 11.81 22.30
CA GLY A 98 10.66 10.52 22.96
C GLY A 98 9.42 10.30 23.82
N ASP A 99 8.47 11.23 23.90
CA ASP A 99 7.26 11.03 24.68
C ASP A 99 6.09 10.55 23.81
N PRO A 100 5.68 9.26 23.89
CA PRO A 100 4.58 8.71 23.10
C PRO A 100 3.21 9.34 23.43
N GLU A 101 3.07 10.02 24.58
CA GLU A 101 1.81 10.71 24.91
C GLU A 101 1.63 12.02 24.14
N MET A 102 2.71 12.53 23.51
CA MET A 102 2.69 13.78 22.73
C MET A 102 2.32 13.58 21.26
N HIS A 103 2.37 12.34 20.77
CA HIS A 103 2.12 12.00 19.39
C HIS A 103 0.73 11.37 19.21
N ASP A 104 0.15 11.56 18.04
CA ASP A 104 -1.14 10.97 17.71
C ASP A 104 -1.05 9.43 17.78
N ARG A 105 -2.05 8.78 18.41
CA ARG A 105 -2.05 7.34 18.78
C ARG A 105 -2.05 6.36 17.60
N GLY A 106 -1.80 6.82 16.39
CA GLY A 106 -1.71 5.99 15.18
C GLY A 106 -0.35 5.30 14.96
N ALA A 107 0.70 5.65 15.73
CA ALA A 107 2.01 5.03 15.59
C ALA A 107 2.12 3.80 16.53
N ASP A 108 2.47 2.65 15.97
CA ASP A 108 2.68 1.41 16.72
C ASP A 108 3.88 1.58 17.69
N PRO A 109 3.70 1.37 19.01
CA PRO A 109 4.81 1.45 19.98
C PRO A 109 5.96 0.47 19.72
N ALA A 110 5.73 -0.55 18.88
CA ALA A 110 6.75 -1.53 18.49
C ALA A 110 7.80 -0.99 17.49
N GLU A 111 7.57 0.20 16.91
CA GLU A 111 8.49 0.83 15.96
C GLU A 111 9.46 1.84 16.56
N VAL A 112 9.62 1.90 17.88
CA VAL A 112 10.60 2.77 18.52
C VAL A 112 11.98 2.11 18.42
N PRO A 113 12.91 2.60 17.57
CA PRO A 113 14.26 2.07 17.51
C PRO A 113 15.01 2.33 18.84
N ASP A 114 16.08 1.60 19.09
CA ASP A 114 17.00 1.77 20.23
C ASP A 114 17.49 3.22 20.49
N THR A 115 17.22 4.14 19.57
CA THR A 115 17.55 5.56 19.65
C THR A 115 16.55 6.40 20.44
N GLY A 116 15.43 5.85 20.88
CA GLY A 116 14.37 6.58 21.60
C GLY A 116 13.64 7.66 20.78
N ILE A 117 13.74 7.65 19.45
CA ILE A 117 13.13 8.63 18.54
C ILE A 117 11.97 7.97 17.80
N LEU A 118 10.75 8.45 18.01
CA LEU A 118 9.53 7.97 17.34
C LEU A 118 9.63 8.10 15.80
N GLY A 119 9.30 7.04 15.07
CA GLY A 119 9.35 6.97 13.61
C GLY A 119 10.74 6.92 12.99
N GLY A 120 11.79 6.88 13.81
CA GLY A 120 13.19 6.84 13.37
C GLY A 120 13.79 8.21 13.01
N PRO A 121 15.12 8.30 12.92
CA PRO A 121 15.85 9.59 12.77
C PRO A 121 15.47 10.38 11.52
N GLY A 122 15.10 9.72 10.42
CA GLY A 122 14.75 10.40 9.16
C GLY A 122 13.38 11.08 9.22
N VAL A 123 12.39 10.42 9.79
CA VAL A 123 11.03 10.96 9.94
C VAL A 123 11.06 12.16 10.90
N PHE A 124 11.73 12.00 12.03
CA PHE A 124 11.89 13.06 13.02
C PHE A 124 12.67 14.26 12.49
N GLN A 125 13.75 14.05 11.72
CA GLN A 125 14.46 15.12 11.01
C GLN A 125 13.55 15.91 10.10
N ASN A 126 12.71 15.22 9.36
CA ASN A 126 11.76 15.85 8.44
C ASN A 126 10.69 16.66 9.17
N MET A 127 10.18 16.13 10.27
CA MET A 127 9.26 16.82 11.15
C MET A 127 9.89 18.10 11.72
N LEU A 128 11.11 18.01 12.31
CA LEU A 128 11.80 19.18 12.83
C LEU A 128 11.99 20.25 11.76
N ALA A 129 12.49 19.89 10.59
CA ALA A 129 12.66 20.84 9.49
C ALA A 129 11.34 21.54 9.09
N GLY A 130 10.21 20.84 9.18
CA GLY A 130 8.88 21.37 8.88
C GLY A 130 8.35 22.37 9.91
N ILE A 131 8.66 22.19 11.20
CA ILE A 131 8.15 23.06 12.27
C ILE A 131 8.99 24.33 12.49
N LEU A 132 10.24 24.38 12.00
CA LEU A 132 11.13 25.52 12.24
C LEU A 132 10.50 26.88 11.88
N PRO A 133 9.76 27.05 10.77
CA PRO A 133 9.08 28.31 10.47
C PRO A 133 8.05 28.74 11.52
N GLN A 134 7.43 27.80 12.20
CA GLN A 134 6.36 28.01 13.18
C GLN A 134 6.85 28.21 14.62
N LEU A 135 8.15 27.99 14.88
CA LEU A 135 8.71 28.03 16.25
C LEU A 135 8.60 29.40 16.91
N ARG A 136 8.72 30.49 16.15
CA ARG A 136 8.54 31.83 16.71
C ARG A 136 7.17 31.97 17.36
N ARG A 137 6.12 31.57 16.68
CA ARG A 137 4.75 31.59 17.17
C ARG A 137 4.55 30.67 18.37
N ALA A 138 5.09 29.44 18.30
CA ALA A 138 5.02 28.49 19.41
C ALA A 138 5.67 29.07 20.69
N VAL A 139 6.81 29.76 20.56
CA VAL A 139 7.50 30.40 21.67
C VAL A 139 6.73 31.62 22.18
N GLU A 140 6.12 32.42 21.31
CA GLU A 140 5.26 33.54 21.70
C GLU A 140 4.06 33.08 22.53
N VAL A 141 3.42 31.95 22.16
CA VAL A 141 2.34 31.34 22.95
C VAL A 141 2.84 30.78 24.28
N CYS A 142 4.02 30.17 24.32
CA CYS A 142 4.61 29.62 25.55
C CYS A 142 5.16 30.70 26.50
N GLY A 143 5.20 31.99 26.10
CA GLY A 143 5.75 33.08 26.87
C GLY A 143 7.27 33.02 27.10
N LYS A 144 7.83 33.99 27.85
CA LYS A 144 9.26 34.02 28.20
C LYS A 144 9.55 33.05 29.35
N ASP A 145 10.84 32.76 29.55
CA ASP A 145 11.27 31.96 30.69
C ASP A 145 10.84 32.62 32.02
N GLY A 146 10.01 31.92 32.79
CA GLY A 146 9.43 32.40 34.05
C GLY A 146 8.00 32.93 33.97
N ASP A 147 7.46 33.12 32.75
CA ASP A 147 6.04 33.47 32.57
C ASP A 147 5.13 32.26 32.87
N PRO A 148 3.92 32.48 33.41
CA PRO A 148 2.96 31.40 33.59
C PRO A 148 2.57 30.82 32.23
N LEU A 149 2.74 29.49 32.08
CA LEU A 149 2.35 28.78 30.87
C LEU A 149 0.83 28.76 30.71
N PRO A 150 0.31 28.79 29.47
CA PRO A 150 -1.09 28.53 29.21
C PRO A 150 -1.51 27.19 29.83
N ALA A 151 -2.73 27.15 30.38
CA ALA A 151 -3.25 25.95 31.03
C ALA A 151 -3.24 24.79 30.03
N GLY A 152 -2.48 23.73 30.35
CA GLY A 152 -2.40 22.50 29.55
C GLY A 152 -1.09 22.30 28.77
N ILE A 153 -0.25 23.30 28.57
CA ILE A 153 1.06 23.09 27.91
C ILE A 153 2.08 22.56 28.93
N PRO A 154 2.68 21.38 28.70
CA PRO A 154 3.74 20.86 29.56
C PRO A 154 4.97 21.77 29.58
N ALA A 155 5.52 22.01 30.77
CA ALA A 155 6.71 22.86 30.91
C ALA A 155 7.92 22.33 30.13
N ALA A 156 8.06 21.00 30.03
CA ALA A 156 9.11 20.37 29.24
C ALA A 156 8.99 20.64 27.74
N LEU A 157 7.77 20.66 27.19
CA LEU A 157 7.51 21.00 25.80
C LEU A 157 7.85 22.47 25.49
N ALA A 158 7.43 23.36 26.36
CA ALA A 158 7.77 24.77 26.24
C ALA A 158 9.30 25.02 26.28
N GLN A 159 10.01 24.24 27.10
CA GLN A 159 11.48 24.25 27.14
C GLN A 159 12.09 23.76 25.82
N ASP A 160 11.55 22.67 25.24
CA ASP A 160 12.01 22.16 23.94
C ASP A 160 11.83 23.20 22.82
N PHE A 161 10.66 23.86 22.75
CA PHE A 161 10.43 24.91 21.75
C PHE A 161 11.36 26.11 21.91
N ARG A 162 11.55 26.59 23.15
CA ARG A 162 12.46 27.71 23.42
C ARG A 162 13.92 27.34 23.11
N PHE A 163 14.33 26.11 23.44
CA PHE A 163 15.63 25.58 23.10
C PHE A 163 15.85 25.52 21.59
N LEU A 164 14.91 24.90 20.84
CA LEU A 164 14.96 24.79 19.39
C LEU A 164 15.01 26.17 18.72
N TYR A 165 14.15 27.09 19.15
CA TYR A 165 14.10 28.46 18.60
C TYR A 165 15.42 29.19 18.77
N ARG A 166 16.01 29.15 19.97
CA ARG A 166 17.31 29.78 20.24
C ARG A 166 18.41 29.16 19.39
N ARG A 167 18.50 27.83 19.34
CA ARG A 167 19.51 27.14 18.55
C ARG A 167 19.35 27.39 17.05
N TYR A 168 18.12 27.51 16.59
CA TYR A 168 17.88 27.82 15.19
C TYR A 168 18.25 29.26 14.86
N LEU A 169 17.97 30.23 15.72
CA LEU A 169 18.42 31.61 15.52
C LEU A 169 19.96 31.72 15.53
N GLU A 170 20.66 31.01 16.43
CA GLU A 170 22.13 30.92 16.44
C GLU A 170 22.67 30.35 15.11
N PHE A 171 22.02 29.31 14.60
CA PHE A 171 22.38 28.71 13.30
C PHE A 171 22.18 29.72 12.15
N LEU A 172 21.03 30.38 12.08
CA LEU A 172 20.73 31.37 11.05
C LEU A 172 21.75 32.52 11.08
N ASP A 173 22.09 33.04 12.26
CA ASP A 173 23.04 34.13 12.41
C ASP A 173 24.46 33.72 12.01
N THR A 174 24.91 32.53 12.46
CA THR A 174 26.22 31.98 12.12
C THR A 174 26.40 31.74 10.61
N ALA A 175 25.32 31.27 9.95
CA ALA A 175 25.31 30.97 8.52
C ALA A 175 24.97 32.16 7.62
N GLY A 176 24.70 33.35 8.17
CA GLY A 176 24.28 34.52 7.38
C GLY A 176 22.91 34.31 6.72
N LEU A 177 22.06 33.50 7.33
CA LEU A 177 20.71 33.19 6.84
C LEU A 177 19.65 33.99 7.60
N PHE A 178 18.44 34.03 7.05
CA PHE A 178 17.24 34.51 7.77
C PHE A 178 16.06 33.56 7.49
N GLU A 179 15.16 33.43 8.46
CA GLU A 179 13.91 32.67 8.28
C GLU A 179 12.80 33.62 7.78
N PRO A 180 12.27 33.40 6.57
CA PRO A 180 11.21 34.27 6.02
C PRO A 180 9.99 34.40 6.94
N ALA A 181 9.58 33.30 7.60
CA ALA A 181 8.47 33.27 8.54
C ALA A 181 8.70 34.14 9.82
N TYR A 182 9.95 34.54 10.11
CA TYR A 182 10.27 35.37 11.30
C TYR A 182 10.36 36.82 11.03
N LEU A 183 10.10 37.26 9.79
CA LEU A 183 10.16 38.68 9.44
C LEU A 183 9.03 39.50 10.11
N SER A 184 9.38 40.70 10.56
CA SER A 184 8.40 41.69 10.97
C SER A 184 8.15 42.68 9.84
N ALA A 185 6.92 43.18 9.75
CA ALA A 185 6.44 44.02 8.65
C ALA A 185 7.06 45.45 8.56
N GLN A 186 8.12 45.74 9.30
CA GLN A 186 8.69 47.04 9.33
C GLN A 186 9.78 47.25 8.26
N GLY A 187 9.53 48.16 7.31
CA GLY A 187 10.59 48.74 6.50
C GLY A 187 10.72 48.36 5.04
N CYS A 188 9.76 47.68 4.42
CA CYS A 188 9.76 47.44 2.97
C CYS A 188 9.11 48.56 2.18
N SER A 189 9.81 49.02 1.15
CA SER A 189 9.25 49.98 0.16
C SER A 189 9.32 49.29 -1.20
N PRO A 190 8.24 48.56 -1.61
CA PRO A 190 8.23 47.87 -2.88
C PRO A 190 8.43 48.78 -4.08
N ALA A 191 9.25 48.39 -5.04
CA ALA A 191 9.48 49.10 -6.27
C ALA A 191 8.32 49.00 -7.28
N HIS A 192 7.38 48.08 -7.03
CA HIS A 192 6.29 47.70 -7.91
C HIS A 192 4.96 47.70 -7.17
N VAL A 193 3.85 47.75 -7.90
CA VAL A 193 2.50 47.54 -7.38
C VAL A 193 2.15 46.06 -7.60
N TYR A 194 1.79 45.38 -6.54
CA TYR A 194 1.48 43.93 -6.54
C TYR A 194 -0.03 43.71 -6.45
N HIS A 195 -0.59 43.02 -7.42
CA HIS A 195 -1.97 42.57 -7.40
C HIS A 195 -2.01 41.15 -6.89
N ILE A 196 -2.42 40.92 -5.65
CA ILE A 196 -2.48 39.61 -5.01
C ILE A 196 -3.89 39.04 -5.21
N PHE A 197 -3.98 37.93 -5.96
CA PHE A 197 -5.24 37.27 -6.27
C PHE A 197 -5.47 36.06 -5.35
N PHE A 198 -6.71 35.94 -4.88
CA PHE A 198 -7.16 34.85 -4.01
C PHE A 198 -6.31 34.68 -2.73
N PRO A 199 -6.15 35.76 -1.94
CA PRO A 199 -5.37 35.68 -0.70
C PRO A 199 -5.94 34.65 0.29
N GLU A 200 -7.25 34.37 0.25
CA GLU A 200 -7.96 33.37 1.02
C GLU A 200 -7.48 31.95 0.75
N LEU A 201 -6.85 31.66 -0.39
CA LEU A 201 -6.30 30.37 -0.76
C LEU A 201 -4.81 30.21 -0.41
N ILE A 202 -4.17 31.29 0.08
CA ILE A 202 -2.75 31.27 0.44
C ILE A 202 -2.59 30.78 1.89
N ASP A 203 -1.88 29.70 2.09
CA ASP A 203 -1.76 29.04 3.39
C ASP A 203 -1.21 29.92 4.51
N ASP A 204 -0.21 30.75 4.25
CA ASP A 204 0.47 31.59 5.24
C ASP A 204 0.10 33.09 5.12
N PHE A 205 -0.93 33.43 4.35
CA PHE A 205 -1.32 34.80 4.11
C PHE A 205 -1.62 35.59 5.40
N GLU A 206 -2.28 34.97 6.37
CA GLU A 206 -2.64 35.60 7.65
C GLU A 206 -1.41 36.09 8.44
N GLU A 207 -0.27 35.46 8.29
CA GLU A 207 0.98 35.88 8.94
C GLU A 207 1.53 37.17 8.33
N TYR A 208 1.28 37.38 7.05
CA TYR A 208 1.73 38.56 6.29
C TYR A 208 0.64 39.63 6.10
N ARG A 209 -0.60 39.32 6.48
CA ARG A 209 -1.75 40.23 6.33
C ARG A 209 -1.48 41.65 6.89
N PRO A 210 -0.99 41.83 8.14
CA PRO A 210 -0.75 43.15 8.71
C PRO A 210 0.24 44.00 7.92
N PHE A 211 1.19 43.33 7.24
CA PHE A 211 2.17 43.99 6.39
C PHE A 211 1.58 44.39 5.05
N VAL A 212 0.80 43.51 4.43
CA VAL A 212 0.23 43.71 3.10
C VAL A 212 -0.89 44.75 3.15
N GLU A 213 -1.79 44.70 4.13
CA GLU A 213 -2.90 45.62 4.30
C GLU A 213 -2.45 47.05 4.69
N GLY A 214 -1.31 47.18 5.32
CA GLY A 214 -0.74 48.50 5.71
C GLY A 214 0.07 49.18 4.62
N ASN A 215 0.16 48.67 3.40
CA ASN A 215 1.03 49.18 2.35
C ASN A 215 0.30 49.31 1.01
N GLU A 216 0.22 50.54 0.51
CA GLU A 216 -0.48 50.91 -0.74
C GLU A 216 0.08 50.24 -2.00
N ALA A 217 1.29 49.67 -1.94
CA ALA A 217 1.87 48.91 -3.03
C ALA A 217 1.22 47.52 -3.23
N PHE A 218 0.46 47.01 -2.27
CA PHE A 218 -0.23 45.72 -2.39
C PHE A 218 -1.73 45.94 -2.56
N ARG A 219 -2.30 45.37 -3.62
CA ARG A 219 -3.72 45.35 -3.93
C ARG A 219 -4.29 43.97 -3.81
N LEU A 220 -5.14 43.74 -2.82
CA LEU A 220 -5.77 42.47 -2.56
C LEU A 220 -7.02 42.28 -3.40
N HIS A 221 -7.16 41.15 -4.02
CA HIS A 221 -8.30 40.76 -4.84
C HIS A 221 -8.88 39.44 -4.33
N TYR A 222 -9.78 39.52 -3.36
CA TYR A 222 -10.56 38.43 -2.84
C TYR A 222 -11.57 37.95 -3.87
N PHE A 223 -11.86 36.67 -3.84
CA PHE A 223 -12.85 36.05 -4.75
C PHE A 223 -14.23 36.70 -4.60
N SER A 224 -14.72 36.84 -3.35
CA SER A 224 -16.00 37.48 -3.03
C SER A 224 -16.06 38.99 -3.33
N GLY A 225 -14.93 39.63 -3.60
CA GLY A 225 -14.83 41.08 -3.71
C GLY A 225 -15.04 41.83 -2.38
N ILE A 226 -15.19 41.12 -1.28
CA ILE A 226 -15.38 41.62 0.09
C ILE A 226 -14.17 41.20 0.92
N GLU A 227 -13.50 42.18 1.55
CA GLU A 227 -12.41 41.86 2.48
C GLU A 227 -12.98 41.22 3.76
N PRO A 228 -12.47 40.07 4.22
CA PRO A 228 -12.89 39.50 5.48
C PRO A 228 -12.52 40.42 6.63
N GLY A 229 -13.53 40.93 7.32
CA GLY A 229 -13.34 41.75 8.51
C GLY A 229 -13.61 43.26 8.36
N ILE A 230 -13.90 43.79 7.18
CA ILE A 230 -14.42 45.15 6.97
C ILE A 230 -15.91 45.03 6.62
N GLU A 231 -16.74 45.06 7.64
CA GLU A 231 -18.18 45.25 7.45
C GLU A 231 -18.40 46.69 6.96
N PRO A 232 -19.05 46.92 5.82
CA PRO A 232 -19.38 48.27 5.41
C PRO A 232 -20.47 48.81 6.37
N GLY A 233 -20.03 49.56 7.39
CA GLY A 233 -20.87 50.48 8.16
C GLY A 233 -21.95 49.87 9.05
N ILE A 234 -21.71 48.73 9.68
CA ILE A 234 -22.63 48.12 10.65
C ILE A 234 -22.10 48.33 12.07
N GLU A 235 -22.81 49.16 12.85
CA GLU A 235 -22.58 49.31 14.28
C GLU A 235 -22.78 47.93 15.02
N PRO A 236 -22.00 47.64 16.08
CA PRO A 236 -22.10 46.39 16.80
C PRO A 236 -23.47 46.27 17.48
N GLY A 237 -24.33 45.36 16.94
CA GLY A 237 -25.65 45.08 17.50
C GLY A 237 -26.78 44.77 16.54
N ASN A 238 -26.51 44.69 15.23
CA ASN A 238 -27.60 44.47 14.26
C ASN A 238 -27.53 43.08 13.62
N GLU A 239 -28.18 42.07 14.26
CA GLU A 239 -28.30 40.70 13.77
C GLU A 239 -28.95 40.59 12.38
N ALA A 240 -29.84 41.52 12.02
CA ALA A 240 -30.48 41.58 10.71
C ALA A 240 -29.51 41.92 9.54
N GLY A 241 -28.36 42.50 9.85
CA GLY A 241 -27.31 42.79 8.89
C GLY A 241 -26.50 41.57 8.55
N ARG A 242 -26.21 40.67 9.53
CA ARG A 242 -25.58 39.39 9.34
C ARG A 242 -26.41 38.45 8.50
N GLU A 243 -27.72 38.33 8.79
CA GLU A 243 -28.63 37.50 7.98
C GLU A 243 -28.76 37.99 6.53
N ARG A 244 -28.61 39.29 6.28
CA ARG A 244 -28.64 39.85 4.90
C ARG A 244 -27.33 39.63 4.16
N ALA A 245 -26.19 39.70 4.82
CA ALA A 245 -24.88 39.38 4.23
C ALA A 245 -24.79 37.87 3.91
N ASP A 246 -25.23 37.03 4.86
CA ASP A 246 -25.30 35.59 4.66
C ASP A 246 -26.29 35.19 3.54
N LYS A 247 -27.44 35.89 3.43
CA LYS A 247 -28.38 35.66 2.31
C LYS A 247 -27.85 36.13 0.95
N LYS A 248 -27.04 37.19 0.89
CA LYS A 248 -26.46 37.65 -0.37
C LYS A 248 -25.28 36.77 -0.82
N GLN A 249 -24.59 36.07 0.11
CA GLN A 249 -23.61 35.04 -0.15
C GLN A 249 -24.23 33.71 -0.62
N ALA A 250 -25.49 33.44 -0.21
CA ALA A 250 -26.23 32.24 -0.62
C ALA A 250 -26.75 32.26 -2.05
N ASP A 251 -26.72 33.41 -2.75
CA ASP A 251 -27.25 33.56 -4.10
C ASP A 251 -26.27 33.21 -5.24
N GLU A 252 -25.00 32.96 -4.96
CA GLU A 252 -24.08 32.36 -5.95
C GLU A 252 -24.33 30.86 -6.02
N LYS A 253 -25.08 30.43 -7.03
CA LYS A 253 -25.48 29.05 -7.26
C LYS A 253 -24.24 28.20 -7.53
N LEU A 254 -23.86 27.36 -6.57
CA LEU A 254 -22.84 26.34 -6.79
C LEU A 254 -23.25 25.44 -7.97
N PRO A 255 -22.31 24.95 -8.78
CA PRO A 255 -22.62 24.01 -9.83
C PRO A 255 -23.24 22.73 -9.23
N GLU A 256 -24.10 22.07 -9.99
CA GLU A 256 -24.70 20.83 -9.58
C GLU A 256 -23.64 19.72 -9.49
N ILE A 257 -23.53 19.05 -8.32
CA ILE A 257 -22.63 17.92 -8.16
C ILE A 257 -23.29 16.64 -8.65
N ARG A 258 -22.61 15.93 -9.57
CA ARG A 258 -23.08 14.66 -10.10
C ARG A 258 -22.59 13.51 -9.26
N ARG A 259 -23.48 12.59 -8.84
CA ARG A 259 -23.13 11.42 -8.02
C ARG A 259 -23.08 10.15 -8.85
N PHE A 260 -22.12 9.29 -8.52
CA PHE A 260 -21.94 7.97 -9.11
C PHE A 260 -21.87 6.90 -8.02
N PRO A 261 -22.24 5.64 -8.31
CA PRO A 261 -22.11 4.54 -7.35
C PRO A 261 -20.66 4.25 -6.96
N ASP A 262 -19.72 4.35 -7.92
CA ASP A 262 -18.29 4.09 -7.70
C ASP A 262 -17.40 4.98 -8.59
N ALA A 263 -16.15 5.11 -8.18
CA ALA A 263 -15.16 5.98 -8.83
C ALA A 263 -14.77 5.51 -10.24
N ARG A 264 -14.91 4.22 -10.58
CA ARG A 264 -14.65 3.75 -11.96
C ARG A 264 -15.72 4.21 -12.93
N GLN A 265 -16.99 4.15 -12.53
CA GLN A 265 -18.08 4.67 -13.35
C GLN A 265 -17.97 6.20 -13.51
N GLU A 266 -17.62 6.89 -12.44
CA GLU A 266 -17.33 8.32 -12.47
C GLU A 266 -16.20 8.64 -13.46
N CYS A 267 -15.07 7.92 -13.38
CA CYS A 267 -13.92 8.09 -14.26
C CYS A 267 -14.30 7.83 -15.73
N SER A 268 -15.03 6.77 -16.00
CA SER A 268 -15.50 6.44 -17.35
C SER A 268 -16.41 7.52 -17.93
N TRP A 269 -17.30 8.09 -17.11
CA TRP A 269 -18.12 9.24 -17.51
C TRP A 269 -17.26 10.47 -17.83
N VAL A 270 -16.31 10.85 -16.96
CA VAL A 270 -15.42 11.99 -17.18
C VAL A 270 -14.68 11.86 -18.51
N VAL A 271 -14.07 10.69 -18.75
CA VAL A 271 -13.29 10.43 -19.97
C VAL A 271 -14.19 10.43 -21.22
N THR A 272 -15.40 9.89 -21.11
CA THR A 272 -16.40 9.91 -22.21
C THR A 272 -16.83 11.32 -22.54
N GLU A 273 -17.08 12.15 -21.54
CA GLU A 273 -17.48 13.55 -21.75
C GLU A 273 -16.33 14.38 -22.35
N ILE A 274 -15.10 14.17 -21.91
CA ILE A 274 -13.91 14.78 -22.51
C ILE A 274 -13.76 14.36 -23.95
N HIS A 275 -13.93 13.06 -24.26
CA HIS A 275 -13.90 12.56 -25.63
C HIS A 275 -14.95 13.25 -26.51
N ARG A 276 -16.20 13.37 -26.00
CA ARG A 276 -17.28 14.10 -26.71
C ARG A 276 -16.87 15.53 -27.03
N LEU A 277 -16.33 16.26 -26.05
CA LEU A 277 -15.88 17.65 -26.22
C LEU A 277 -14.79 17.77 -27.27
N LEU A 278 -13.81 16.87 -27.26
CA LEU A 278 -12.73 16.82 -28.26
C LEU A 278 -13.27 16.53 -29.67
N MET A 279 -14.23 15.61 -29.79
CA MET A 279 -14.91 15.30 -31.07
C MET A 279 -15.76 16.45 -31.57
N GLU A 280 -16.29 17.31 -30.71
CA GLU A 280 -16.99 18.55 -31.06
C GLU A 280 -16.04 19.68 -31.51
N GLY A 281 -14.73 19.42 -31.47
CA GLY A 281 -13.70 20.36 -31.96
C GLY A 281 -13.10 21.28 -30.89
N ASN A 282 -13.35 21.03 -29.61
CA ASN A 282 -12.67 21.78 -28.55
C ASN A 282 -11.16 21.40 -28.50
N HIS A 283 -10.31 22.38 -28.26
CA HIS A 283 -8.90 22.11 -28.14
C HIS A 283 -8.58 21.46 -26.78
N PRO A 284 -7.66 20.46 -26.68
CA PRO A 284 -7.29 19.87 -25.38
C PRO A 284 -6.91 20.88 -24.30
N GLY A 285 -6.29 22.00 -24.67
CA GLY A 285 -5.94 23.09 -23.76
C GLY A 285 -7.13 23.90 -23.22
N ASP A 286 -8.31 23.78 -23.81
CA ASP A 286 -9.55 24.41 -23.34
C ASP A 286 -10.25 23.58 -22.24
N ILE A 287 -9.79 22.36 -22.04
CA ILE A 287 -10.29 21.40 -21.07
C ILE A 287 -9.23 21.22 -19.97
N ALA A 288 -9.63 21.17 -18.71
CA ALA A 288 -8.74 20.81 -17.61
C ALA A 288 -9.41 19.84 -16.63
N ILE A 289 -8.62 18.97 -16.03
CA ILE A 289 -9.03 18.04 -14.99
C ILE A 289 -8.29 18.43 -13.70
N THR A 290 -9.04 18.56 -12.61
CA THR A 290 -8.48 18.80 -11.27
C THR A 290 -8.89 17.67 -10.34
N LEU A 291 -7.90 16.96 -9.78
CA LEU A 291 -8.11 15.75 -8.97
C LEU A 291 -7.89 16.06 -7.48
N PRO A 292 -8.93 15.94 -6.63
CA PRO A 292 -8.78 15.96 -5.19
C PRO A 292 -7.98 14.76 -4.65
N ASP A 293 -8.33 13.55 -5.05
CA ASP A 293 -7.56 12.31 -4.81
C ASP A 293 -6.71 11.98 -6.04
N TYR A 294 -5.57 12.63 -6.16
CA TYR A 294 -4.72 12.49 -7.34
C TYR A 294 -4.12 11.09 -7.50
N GLU A 295 -3.63 10.51 -6.40
CA GLU A 295 -2.95 9.23 -6.40
C GLU A 295 -3.91 8.08 -6.73
N GLY A 296 -5.13 8.10 -6.19
CA GLY A 296 -6.15 7.10 -6.49
C GLY A 296 -6.68 7.20 -7.92
N TRP A 297 -6.81 8.42 -8.44
CA TRP A 297 -7.40 8.66 -9.75
C TRP A 297 -6.42 8.46 -10.91
N GLN A 298 -5.15 8.84 -10.76
CA GLN A 298 -4.17 8.86 -11.86
C GLN A 298 -4.10 7.54 -12.63
N PRO A 299 -3.91 6.36 -12.00
CA PRO A 299 -3.73 5.10 -12.74
C PRO A 299 -4.96 4.73 -13.56
N VAL A 300 -6.16 4.94 -12.99
CA VAL A 300 -7.41 4.58 -13.63
C VAL A 300 -7.76 5.56 -14.76
N LEU A 301 -7.49 6.84 -14.53
CA LEU A 301 -7.70 7.88 -15.54
C LEU A 301 -6.75 7.71 -16.74
N GLU A 302 -5.48 7.32 -16.50
CA GLU A 302 -4.52 6.97 -17.57
C GLU A 302 -5.03 5.79 -18.41
N GLU A 303 -5.49 4.72 -17.75
CA GLU A 303 -6.03 3.53 -18.42
C GLU A 303 -7.26 3.87 -19.26
N GLU A 304 -8.24 4.55 -18.68
CA GLU A 304 -9.49 4.90 -19.36
C GLU A 304 -9.29 5.89 -20.53
N ALA A 305 -8.38 6.85 -20.36
CA ALA A 305 -8.04 7.81 -21.41
C ALA A 305 -7.27 7.15 -22.57
N ALA A 306 -6.36 6.21 -22.27
CA ALA A 306 -5.62 5.47 -23.27
C ALA A 306 -6.53 4.62 -24.17
N ILE A 307 -7.62 4.07 -23.60
CA ILE A 307 -8.61 3.31 -24.36
C ILE A 307 -9.28 4.16 -25.46
N ARG A 308 -9.37 5.47 -25.26
CA ARG A 308 -10.04 6.42 -26.15
C ARG A 308 -9.08 7.34 -26.88
N ASP A 309 -7.76 7.03 -26.86
CA ASP A 309 -6.70 7.84 -27.46
C ASP A 309 -6.71 9.31 -27.02
N ILE A 310 -7.16 9.58 -25.77
CA ILE A 310 -7.13 10.93 -25.21
C ILE A 310 -5.74 11.19 -24.63
N PRO A 311 -4.97 12.14 -25.17
CA PRO A 311 -3.69 12.49 -24.59
C PRO A 311 -3.90 13.29 -23.30
N LEU A 312 -3.51 12.74 -22.15
CA LEU A 312 -3.46 13.45 -20.89
C LEU A 312 -2.07 14.05 -20.65
N ASP A 313 -2.06 15.20 -19.99
CA ASP A 313 -0.85 15.92 -19.58
C ASP A 313 -0.86 16.15 -18.06
N PHE A 314 -0.32 15.19 -17.33
CA PHE A 314 -0.24 15.25 -15.88
C PHE A 314 0.74 16.32 -15.42
N ARG A 315 0.20 17.44 -14.88
CA ARG A 315 0.93 18.61 -14.42
C ARG A 315 1.37 18.54 -12.97
N SER A 316 1.15 17.46 -12.27
CA SER A 316 1.76 17.21 -10.98
C SER A 316 2.91 16.23 -11.14
N GLY A 317 4.07 16.65 -10.71
CA GLY A 317 5.23 15.80 -10.70
C GLY A 317 5.13 14.71 -9.62
N LYS A 318 5.97 13.70 -9.78
CA LYS A 318 6.26 12.71 -8.73
C LYS A 318 7.51 13.15 -7.97
N MET A 319 7.66 12.69 -6.73
CA MET A 319 8.91 12.90 -6.00
C MET A 319 10.07 12.27 -6.77
N LEU A 320 11.26 12.86 -6.70
CA LEU A 320 12.43 12.29 -7.41
C LEU A 320 12.64 10.81 -7.08
N THR A 321 12.37 10.43 -5.84
CA THR A 321 12.54 9.05 -5.35
C THR A 321 11.48 8.05 -5.84
N GLU A 322 10.41 8.52 -6.45
CA GLU A 322 9.40 7.67 -7.09
C GLU A 322 9.78 7.29 -8.53
N TYR A 323 10.77 7.98 -9.11
CA TYR A 323 11.34 7.61 -10.38
C TYR A 323 12.48 6.60 -10.19
N PRO A 324 12.69 5.66 -11.11
CA PRO A 324 13.81 4.73 -11.05
C PRO A 324 15.16 5.40 -10.78
N ALA A 325 15.51 6.45 -11.50
CA ALA A 325 16.79 7.14 -11.35
C ALA A 325 16.97 7.74 -9.93
N GLY A 326 15.92 8.24 -9.31
CA GLY A 326 15.99 8.74 -7.93
C GLY A 326 15.93 7.63 -6.88
N SER A 327 15.11 6.58 -7.12
CA SER A 327 14.99 5.43 -6.22
C SER A 327 16.28 4.61 -6.16
N LEU A 328 17.13 4.67 -7.20
CA LEU A 328 18.44 4.03 -7.21
C LEU A 328 19.22 4.34 -5.94
N PHE A 329 19.33 5.61 -5.58
CA PHE A 329 20.14 6.04 -4.43
C PHE A 329 19.52 5.60 -3.08
N GLN A 330 18.21 5.51 -2.98
CA GLN A 330 17.56 4.92 -1.79
C GLN A 330 17.86 3.42 -1.69
N ARG A 331 17.71 2.69 -2.80
CA ARG A 331 18.02 1.24 -2.85
C ARG A 331 19.50 0.95 -2.52
N LEU A 332 20.43 1.82 -2.93
CA LEU A 332 21.84 1.70 -2.54
C LEU A 332 22.05 1.89 -1.03
N ALA A 333 21.35 2.84 -0.42
CA ALA A 333 21.38 3.01 1.03
C ALA A 333 20.78 1.80 1.77
N ASP A 334 19.67 1.26 1.27
CA ASP A 334 19.02 0.08 1.84
C ASP A 334 19.91 -1.16 1.71
N LEU A 335 20.59 -1.31 0.56
CA LEU A 335 21.55 -2.38 0.34
C LEU A 335 22.73 -2.31 1.32
N ALA A 336 23.26 -1.12 1.58
CA ALA A 336 24.32 -0.92 2.55
C ALA A 336 23.86 -1.23 3.99
N ARG A 337 22.70 -0.74 4.40
CA ARG A 337 22.12 -0.97 5.73
C ARG A 337 21.70 -2.43 5.95
N GLY A 338 21.12 -3.06 4.95
CA GLY A 338 20.69 -4.45 4.99
C GLY A 338 21.82 -5.47 4.81
N GLY A 339 23.09 -5.08 4.81
CA GLY A 339 24.21 -6.00 4.63
C GLY A 339 24.23 -6.67 3.27
N MET A 340 23.98 -5.94 2.20
CA MET A 340 23.89 -6.47 0.83
C MET A 340 22.77 -7.50 0.63
N HIS A 341 21.61 -7.23 1.18
CA HIS A 341 20.44 -8.13 1.16
C HIS A 341 20.03 -8.56 -0.25
N LEU A 342 19.76 -9.86 -0.45
CA LEU A 342 19.47 -10.44 -1.76
C LEU A 342 18.25 -9.81 -2.45
N GLU A 343 17.17 -9.55 -1.70
CA GLU A 343 15.97 -8.93 -2.30
C GLU A 343 16.27 -7.54 -2.86
N THR A 344 17.06 -6.73 -2.16
CA THR A 344 17.46 -5.42 -2.65
C THR A 344 18.37 -5.53 -3.89
N LEU A 345 19.26 -6.52 -3.93
CA LEU A 345 20.06 -6.84 -5.13
C LEU A 345 19.17 -7.25 -6.30
N LYS A 346 18.14 -8.07 -6.05
CA LYS A 346 17.14 -8.46 -7.06
C LYS A 346 16.41 -7.23 -7.63
N LEU A 347 15.94 -6.34 -6.75
CA LEU A 347 15.25 -5.11 -7.18
C LEU A 347 16.16 -4.23 -8.06
N LEU A 348 17.44 -4.12 -7.74
CA LEU A 348 18.41 -3.40 -8.56
C LEU A 348 18.67 -4.09 -9.92
N CYS A 349 18.74 -5.43 -9.93
CA CYS A 349 18.94 -6.21 -11.14
C CYS A 349 17.74 -6.19 -12.08
N LEU A 350 16.53 -6.31 -11.52
CA LEU A 350 15.29 -6.45 -12.29
C LEU A 350 14.75 -5.12 -12.81
N GLU A 351 15.22 -3.98 -12.29
CA GLU A 351 14.78 -2.67 -12.75
C GLU A 351 15.27 -2.42 -14.20
N PRO A 352 14.38 -2.38 -15.19
CA PRO A 352 14.77 -2.24 -16.59
C PRO A 352 15.32 -0.85 -16.92
N ALA A 353 14.95 0.16 -16.15
CA ALA A 353 15.37 1.54 -16.33
C ALA A 353 16.83 1.78 -15.95
N TYR A 354 17.48 0.85 -15.25
CA TYR A 354 18.89 0.97 -14.89
C TYR A 354 19.80 0.42 -15.98
N PRO A 355 20.58 1.26 -16.70
CA PRO A 355 21.45 0.83 -17.76
C PRO A 355 22.80 0.33 -17.21
N TRP A 356 22.79 -0.78 -16.48
CA TRP A 356 24.00 -1.40 -15.96
C TRP A 356 24.95 -1.82 -17.07
N LYS A 357 26.24 -1.46 -16.99
CA LYS A 357 27.28 -1.95 -17.88
C LYS A 357 27.49 -3.45 -17.73
N GLU A 358 27.54 -3.90 -16.48
CA GLU A 358 27.81 -5.29 -16.09
C GLU A 358 26.50 -5.95 -15.61
N ARG A 359 25.43 -5.80 -16.43
CA ARG A 359 24.10 -6.35 -16.09
C ARG A 359 24.12 -7.87 -15.97
N ARG A 360 24.98 -8.52 -16.76
CA ARG A 360 25.15 -9.96 -16.72
C ARG A 360 25.74 -10.41 -15.39
N GLU A 361 26.82 -9.79 -14.97
CA GLU A 361 27.50 -10.08 -13.70
C GLU A 361 26.58 -9.83 -12.50
N LEU A 362 25.80 -8.76 -12.52
CA LEU A 362 24.79 -8.49 -11.49
C LEU A 362 23.72 -9.59 -11.48
N GLY A 363 23.25 -10.02 -12.66
CA GLY A 363 22.28 -11.11 -12.79
C GLY A 363 22.84 -12.44 -12.31
N GLU A 364 24.10 -12.76 -12.65
CA GLU A 364 24.81 -13.95 -12.18
C GLU A 364 25.02 -13.91 -10.66
N LEU A 365 25.31 -12.73 -10.08
CA LEU A 365 25.44 -12.56 -8.63
C LEU A 365 24.11 -12.83 -7.91
N VAL A 366 23.00 -12.31 -8.44
CA VAL A 366 21.67 -12.56 -7.89
C VAL A 366 21.31 -14.05 -8.00
N ARG A 367 21.56 -14.66 -9.17
CA ARG A 367 21.33 -16.09 -9.39
C ARG A 367 22.15 -16.94 -8.44
N PHE A 368 23.45 -16.65 -8.29
CA PHE A 368 24.33 -17.31 -7.36
C PHE A 368 23.78 -17.20 -5.92
N GLY A 369 23.30 -16.01 -5.53
CA GLY A 369 22.67 -15.80 -4.24
C GLY A 369 21.44 -16.69 -4.01
N ILE A 370 20.61 -16.86 -5.04
CA ILE A 370 19.43 -17.76 -5.00
C ILE A 370 19.87 -19.21 -4.90
N ASP A 371 20.78 -19.65 -5.78
CA ASP A 371 21.23 -21.05 -5.89
C ASP A 371 21.96 -21.51 -4.62
N HIS A 372 22.61 -20.60 -3.91
CA HIS A 372 23.36 -20.85 -2.68
C HIS A 372 22.66 -20.34 -1.42
N PHE A 373 21.35 -20.01 -1.47
CA PHE A 373 20.53 -19.57 -0.32
C PHE A 373 21.18 -18.44 0.49
N TYR A 374 21.70 -17.46 -0.22
CA TYR A 374 22.22 -16.25 0.41
C TYR A 374 21.06 -15.31 0.75
N LEU A 375 21.05 -14.72 1.93
CA LEU A 375 20.10 -13.68 2.32
C LEU A 375 20.76 -12.32 2.44
N SER A 376 21.72 -12.21 3.34
CA SER A 376 22.43 -10.97 3.61
C SER A 376 23.76 -11.27 4.31
N ASN A 377 24.64 -10.29 4.35
CA ASN A 377 25.75 -10.28 5.29
C ASN A 377 25.23 -9.96 6.70
N TRP A 378 25.87 -10.44 7.71
CA TRP A 378 25.43 -10.32 9.09
C TRP A 378 26.57 -10.06 10.05
N THR A 379 26.27 -9.77 11.32
CA THR A 379 27.27 -9.51 12.35
C THR A 379 27.16 -10.56 13.44
N GLU A 380 28.26 -11.26 13.73
CA GLU A 380 28.37 -12.25 14.79
C GLU A 380 29.34 -11.76 15.86
N SER A 381 28.88 -11.63 17.09
CA SER A 381 29.71 -11.20 18.22
C SER A 381 30.57 -9.94 17.92
N ASN A 382 29.94 -8.92 17.34
CA ASN A 382 30.55 -7.67 16.86
C ASN A 382 31.53 -7.80 15.70
N ARG A 383 31.60 -8.95 15.03
CA ARG A 383 32.41 -9.12 13.82
C ARG A 383 31.55 -9.23 12.58
N PRO A 384 31.73 -8.37 11.59
CA PRO A 384 30.99 -8.48 10.34
C PRO A 384 31.36 -9.76 9.59
N ARG A 385 30.35 -10.51 9.18
CA ARG A 385 30.48 -11.71 8.34
C ARG A 385 30.03 -11.38 6.93
N ASP A 386 30.97 -11.45 6.00
CA ASP A 386 30.68 -11.31 4.57
C ASP A 386 30.35 -12.68 3.95
N GLU A 387 29.10 -13.06 4.09
CA GLU A 387 28.63 -14.38 3.70
C GLU A 387 28.64 -14.57 2.19
N MET A 388 28.29 -13.53 1.41
CA MET A 388 28.38 -13.58 -0.04
C MET A 388 29.81 -13.81 -0.51
N ALA A 389 30.77 -13.03 0.01
CA ALA A 389 32.18 -13.20 -0.36
C ALA A 389 32.70 -14.58 0.04
N ARG A 390 32.28 -15.11 1.18
CA ARG A 390 32.63 -16.46 1.64
C ARG A 390 32.11 -17.54 0.68
N LYS A 391 30.82 -17.47 0.33
CA LYS A 391 30.19 -18.44 -0.58
C LYS A 391 30.81 -18.39 -1.97
N LEU A 392 31.05 -17.20 -2.52
CA LEU A 392 31.69 -17.02 -3.82
C LEU A 392 33.11 -17.60 -3.84
N TRP A 393 33.89 -17.34 -2.78
CA TRP A 393 35.24 -17.90 -2.64
C TRP A 393 35.21 -19.43 -2.54
N GLN A 394 34.30 -19.99 -1.75
CA GLN A 394 34.18 -21.44 -1.59
C GLN A 394 33.80 -22.18 -2.87
N ASN A 395 33.10 -21.52 -3.78
CA ASN A 395 32.68 -22.07 -5.08
C ASN A 395 33.61 -21.67 -6.23
N SER A 396 34.75 -21.04 -5.94
CA SER A 396 35.76 -20.63 -6.93
C SER A 396 35.24 -19.63 -8.00
N GLU A 397 34.30 -18.77 -7.58
CA GLU A 397 33.68 -17.75 -8.45
C GLU A 397 34.47 -16.44 -8.37
N ASP A 398 35.74 -16.46 -8.81
CA ASP A 398 36.67 -15.34 -8.63
C ASP A 398 36.23 -14.06 -9.34
N THR A 399 35.63 -14.17 -10.52
CA THR A 399 35.14 -13.01 -11.29
C THR A 399 33.97 -12.35 -10.58
N LEU A 400 32.96 -13.12 -10.14
CA LEU A 400 31.83 -12.61 -9.38
C LEU A 400 32.26 -12.06 -8.02
N LEU A 401 33.21 -12.72 -7.37
CA LEU A 401 33.77 -12.24 -6.10
C LEU A 401 34.43 -10.87 -6.24
N LYS A 402 35.18 -10.64 -7.32
CA LYS A 402 35.77 -9.33 -7.61
C LYS A 402 34.68 -8.29 -7.85
N PHE A 403 33.73 -8.57 -8.75
CA PHE A 403 32.60 -7.69 -9.03
C PHE A 403 31.81 -7.33 -7.76
N TYR A 404 31.48 -8.33 -6.95
CA TYR A 404 30.77 -8.14 -5.69
C TYR A 404 31.54 -7.23 -4.71
N ARG A 405 32.86 -7.45 -4.56
CA ARG A 405 33.69 -6.63 -3.67
C ARG A 405 33.78 -5.19 -4.14
N ASP A 406 33.94 -4.99 -5.45
CA ASP A 406 33.99 -3.65 -6.04
C ASP A 406 32.67 -2.91 -5.84
N LEU A 407 31.54 -3.56 -6.13
CA LEU A 407 30.20 -3.02 -5.93
C LEU A 407 29.95 -2.66 -4.45
N LYS A 408 30.21 -3.60 -3.54
CA LYS A 408 30.06 -3.39 -2.10
C LYS A 408 30.93 -2.25 -1.58
N SER A 409 32.18 -2.19 -2.00
CA SER A 409 33.13 -1.16 -1.58
C SER A 409 32.68 0.23 -2.03
N GLN A 410 32.23 0.37 -3.29
CA GLN A 410 31.78 1.65 -3.79
C GLN A 410 30.46 2.10 -3.14
N ILE A 411 29.49 1.20 -2.95
CA ILE A 411 28.25 1.50 -2.24
C ILE A 411 28.55 1.93 -0.78
N GLY A 412 29.39 1.17 -0.09
CA GLY A 412 29.81 1.54 1.27
C GLY A 412 30.49 2.90 1.32
N GLY A 413 31.36 3.18 0.36
CA GLY A 413 32.00 4.49 0.23
C GLY A 413 31.02 5.64 0.01
N LEU A 414 30.01 5.46 -0.85
CA LEU A 414 28.95 6.46 -1.07
C LEU A 414 28.21 6.79 0.23
N VAL A 415 27.68 5.77 0.89
CA VAL A 415 26.83 5.93 2.08
C VAL A 415 27.61 6.50 3.28
N GLN A 416 28.90 6.21 3.37
CA GLN A 416 29.78 6.64 4.46
C GLN A 416 30.58 7.90 4.12
N SER A 417 30.25 8.64 3.07
CA SER A 417 30.94 9.88 2.72
C SER A 417 30.92 10.89 3.87
N SER A 418 32.09 11.46 4.17
CA SER A 418 32.31 12.35 5.30
C SER A 418 32.07 13.82 4.98
N SER A 419 32.01 14.20 3.70
CA SER A 419 31.71 15.56 3.21
C SER A 419 30.88 15.49 1.93
N VAL A 420 30.22 16.59 1.57
CA VAL A 420 29.43 16.67 0.34
C VAL A 420 30.32 16.59 -0.89
N ALA A 421 31.48 17.21 -0.88
CA ALA A 421 32.44 17.17 -1.99
C ALA A 421 32.96 15.73 -2.24
N GLU A 422 33.23 14.98 -1.17
CA GLU A 422 33.57 13.56 -1.28
C GLU A 422 32.41 12.75 -1.86
N LEU A 423 31.18 12.97 -1.37
CA LEU A 423 30.00 12.33 -1.90
C LEU A 423 29.81 12.61 -3.38
N HIS A 424 29.94 13.87 -3.79
CA HIS A 424 29.81 14.28 -5.19
C HIS A 424 30.78 13.50 -6.11
N THR A 425 32.03 13.46 -5.71
CA THR A 425 33.06 12.71 -6.46
C THR A 425 32.73 11.22 -6.55
N ARG A 426 32.30 10.62 -5.43
CA ARG A 426 31.96 9.19 -5.36
C ARG A 426 30.71 8.83 -6.16
N VAL A 427 29.68 9.70 -6.15
CA VAL A 427 28.46 9.49 -6.95
C VAL A 427 28.81 9.46 -8.44
N HIS A 428 29.59 10.43 -8.93
CA HIS A 428 30.04 10.46 -10.30
C HIS A 428 30.90 9.24 -10.66
N THR A 429 31.82 8.85 -9.78
CA THR A 429 32.65 7.65 -9.98
C THR A 429 31.80 6.39 -10.07
N PHE A 430 30.83 6.23 -9.17
CA PHE A 430 29.91 5.09 -9.15
C PHE A 430 29.06 5.00 -10.42
N LEU A 431 28.44 6.11 -10.82
CA LEU A 431 27.65 6.17 -12.04
C LEU A 431 28.51 5.88 -13.27
N HIS A 432 29.69 6.45 -13.36
CA HIS A 432 30.61 6.19 -14.47
C HIS A 432 31.12 4.74 -14.48
N THR A 433 31.33 4.12 -13.34
CA THR A 433 31.83 2.74 -13.26
C THR A 433 30.77 1.74 -13.68
N PHE A 434 29.57 1.84 -13.12
CA PHE A 434 28.56 0.78 -13.24
C PHE A 434 27.47 1.07 -14.27
N PHE A 435 27.26 2.30 -14.73
CA PHE A 435 26.16 2.65 -15.64
C PHE A 435 26.65 3.18 -17.00
N SER A 436 25.93 2.82 -18.05
CA SER A 436 26.08 3.40 -19.38
C SER A 436 25.33 4.71 -19.45
N THR A 437 26.02 5.84 -19.43
CA THR A 437 25.41 7.18 -19.42
C THR A 437 24.56 7.47 -20.65
N GLU A 438 24.83 6.82 -21.78
CA GLU A 438 24.11 7.02 -23.06
C GLU A 438 22.84 6.17 -23.18
N GLN A 439 22.58 5.25 -22.25
CA GLN A 439 21.47 4.29 -22.33
C GLN A 439 20.34 4.56 -21.34
N TRP A 440 20.38 5.69 -20.63
CA TRP A 440 19.24 6.11 -19.83
C TRP A 440 18.06 6.48 -20.72
N ASP A 441 16.85 6.11 -20.29
CA ASP A 441 15.64 6.70 -20.88
C ASP A 441 15.70 8.23 -20.76
N PRO A 442 15.27 9.00 -21.77
CA PRO A 442 15.37 10.46 -21.74
C PRO A 442 14.65 11.13 -20.57
N GLN A 443 13.62 10.51 -19.99
CA GLN A 443 12.96 11.02 -18.78
C GLN A 443 13.81 10.72 -17.56
N GLU A 444 14.28 9.48 -17.42
CA GLU A 444 15.11 9.07 -16.30
C GLU A 444 16.45 9.81 -16.27
N GLU A 445 17.03 10.10 -17.44
CA GLU A 445 18.21 10.94 -17.53
C GLU A 445 17.98 12.33 -16.95
N ARG A 446 16.87 12.98 -17.30
CA ARG A 446 16.51 14.29 -16.72
C ARG A 446 16.29 14.23 -15.21
N VAL A 447 15.64 13.16 -14.73
CA VAL A 447 15.46 12.93 -13.27
C VAL A 447 16.82 12.74 -12.61
N LEU A 448 17.72 11.95 -13.20
CA LEU A 448 19.08 11.76 -12.69
C LEU A 448 19.84 13.10 -12.61
N GLN A 449 19.79 13.90 -13.67
CA GLN A 449 20.40 15.22 -13.68
C GLN A 449 19.83 16.12 -12.58
N TYR A 450 18.52 16.03 -12.31
CA TYR A 450 17.94 16.78 -11.22
C TYR A 450 18.37 16.25 -9.84
N CYS A 451 18.53 14.94 -9.66
CA CYS A 451 19.11 14.38 -8.45
C CYS A 451 20.54 14.90 -8.20
N LEU A 452 21.37 14.97 -9.27
CA LEU A 452 22.72 15.52 -9.21
C LEU A 452 22.71 17.04 -8.95
N HIS A 453 21.73 17.77 -9.50
CA HIS A 453 21.56 19.19 -9.19
C HIS A 453 21.25 19.42 -7.70
N VAL A 454 20.39 18.59 -7.08
CA VAL A 454 20.13 18.65 -5.63
C VAL A 454 21.41 18.38 -4.83
N LEU A 455 22.29 17.51 -5.32
CA LEU A 455 23.60 17.29 -4.71
C LEU A 455 24.51 18.51 -4.82
N GLN A 456 24.49 19.19 -5.97
CA GLN A 456 25.22 20.45 -6.19
C GLN A 456 24.68 21.57 -5.28
N GLU A 457 23.35 21.70 -5.14
CA GLU A 457 22.74 22.64 -4.20
C GLU A 457 23.22 22.39 -2.77
N LEU A 458 23.35 21.14 -2.38
CA LEU A 458 23.85 20.75 -1.05
C LEU A 458 25.31 21.11 -0.87
N GLU A 459 26.15 20.96 -1.89
CA GLU A 459 27.56 21.34 -1.88
C GLU A 459 27.70 22.88 -1.77
N ASP A 460 26.90 23.62 -2.49
CA ASP A 460 26.90 25.08 -2.42
C ASP A 460 26.37 25.58 -1.05
N ALA A 461 25.39 24.89 -0.48
CA ALA A 461 24.93 25.16 0.87
C ALA A 461 26.02 24.89 1.92
N GLU A 462 26.83 23.83 1.77
CA GLU A 462 27.95 23.55 2.69
C GLU A 462 28.97 24.69 2.70
N LYS A 463 29.22 25.33 1.54
CA LYS A 463 30.10 26.52 1.43
C LYS A 463 29.51 27.73 2.16
N ILE A 464 28.20 27.92 2.09
CA ILE A 464 27.48 29.06 2.72
C ILE A 464 27.49 28.91 4.25
N ILE A 465 27.20 27.71 4.77
CA ILE A 465 27.13 27.47 6.21
C ILE A 465 28.49 27.28 6.89
N HIS A 466 29.60 27.32 6.12
CA HIS A 466 30.95 27.17 6.70
C HIS A 466 31.16 28.16 7.88
N PRO A 467 31.71 27.74 9.06
CA PRO A 467 32.47 26.50 9.30
C PRO A 467 31.63 25.27 9.73
N LEU A 468 30.32 25.36 9.72
CA LEU A 468 29.46 24.22 10.03
C LEU A 468 29.60 23.14 8.94
N ARG A 469 29.56 21.86 9.35
CA ARG A 469 29.61 20.73 8.43
C ARG A 469 28.25 20.08 8.29
N ILE A 470 27.96 19.57 7.10
CA ILE A 470 26.75 18.79 6.85
C ILE A 470 26.96 17.36 7.37
N PRO A 471 26.21 16.91 8.38
CA PRO A 471 26.32 15.56 8.91
C PRO A 471 25.69 14.55 7.97
N SER A 472 26.33 13.36 7.80
CA SER A 472 25.81 12.27 6.96
C SER A 472 25.29 12.75 5.59
N PRO A 473 26.15 13.29 4.72
CA PRO A 473 25.75 13.96 3.47
C PRO A 473 24.84 13.13 2.59
N TYR A 474 25.11 11.82 2.47
CA TYR A 474 24.29 10.91 1.68
C TYR A 474 22.84 10.84 2.18
N ARG A 475 22.62 10.73 3.48
CA ARG A 475 21.29 10.68 4.08
C ARG A 475 20.52 11.98 3.88
N ILE A 476 21.19 13.13 4.02
CA ILE A 476 20.56 14.43 3.78
C ILE A 476 20.20 14.57 2.31
N TRP A 477 21.08 14.22 1.39
CA TRP A 477 20.81 14.27 -0.04
C TRP A 477 19.59 13.41 -0.43
N THR A 478 19.54 12.13 0.02
CA THR A 478 18.39 11.26 -0.24
C THR A 478 17.10 11.76 0.41
N SER A 479 17.18 12.36 1.59
CA SER A 479 16.04 13.01 2.24
C SER A 479 15.54 14.25 1.49
N LEU A 480 16.42 15.03 0.89
CA LEU A 480 16.03 16.15 0.03
C LEU A 480 15.37 15.68 -1.26
N MET A 481 15.92 14.64 -1.89
CA MET A 481 15.31 14.04 -3.09
C MET A 481 13.89 13.53 -2.84
N SER A 482 13.59 12.99 -1.65
CA SER A 482 12.24 12.54 -1.28
C SER A 482 11.23 13.67 -1.06
N ARG A 483 11.66 14.93 -1.14
CA ARG A 483 10.82 16.11 -1.03
C ARG A 483 10.79 16.97 -2.29
N ARG A 484 11.65 16.68 -3.27
CA ARG A 484 11.71 17.39 -4.53
C ARG A 484 10.84 16.70 -5.55
N VAL A 485 9.97 17.46 -6.16
CA VAL A 485 9.04 17.01 -7.21
C VAL A 485 9.67 17.30 -8.57
N TYR A 486 9.72 16.29 -9.43
CA TYR A 486 10.04 16.48 -10.84
C TYR A 486 8.75 16.47 -11.66
N VAL A 487 8.50 17.55 -12.36
CA VAL A 487 7.40 17.64 -13.33
C VAL A 487 7.97 17.39 -14.72
N SER A 488 7.55 16.29 -15.35
CA SER A 488 7.96 15.99 -16.73
C SER A 488 7.48 17.12 -17.66
N PRO A 489 8.28 17.53 -18.66
CA PRO A 489 7.80 18.45 -19.68
C PRO A 489 6.56 17.87 -20.36
N GLY A 490 5.43 18.58 -20.24
CA GLY A 490 4.14 18.08 -20.66
C GLY A 490 4.04 17.84 -22.16
N ARG A 491 3.09 16.98 -22.55
CA ARG A 491 2.72 16.81 -23.94
C ARG A 491 2.05 18.11 -24.44
N ARG A 492 2.58 18.73 -25.48
CA ARG A 492 2.11 20.03 -26.00
C ARG A 492 0.61 20.07 -26.37
N ASN A 493 -0.01 18.92 -26.61
CA ASN A 493 -1.39 18.78 -27.10
C ASN A 493 -2.21 17.84 -26.20
N GLY A 494 -1.90 17.71 -24.91
CA GLY A 494 -2.69 16.89 -23.98
C GLY A 494 -3.68 17.73 -23.14
N VAL A 495 -4.73 17.07 -22.63
CA VAL A 495 -5.63 17.63 -21.62
C VAL A 495 -4.89 17.73 -20.29
N PRO A 496 -4.70 18.91 -19.73
CA PRO A 496 -3.93 19.08 -18.49
C PRO A 496 -4.69 18.52 -17.28
N VAL A 497 -3.96 17.75 -16.46
CA VAL A 497 -4.44 17.17 -15.21
C VAL A 497 -3.65 17.75 -14.04
N TYR A 498 -4.35 18.31 -13.07
CA TYR A 498 -3.76 19.03 -11.93
C TYR A 498 -4.18 18.43 -10.59
N ARG A 499 -3.38 18.67 -9.56
CA ARG A 499 -3.76 18.49 -8.16
C ARG A 499 -4.71 19.60 -7.68
N TYR A 500 -5.62 19.28 -6.79
CA TYR A 500 -6.68 20.16 -6.30
C TYR A 500 -6.15 21.49 -5.71
N ARG A 501 -5.16 21.44 -4.83
CA ARG A 501 -4.65 22.67 -4.19
C ARG A 501 -3.86 23.57 -5.16
N VAL A 502 -3.29 23.00 -6.19
CA VAL A 502 -2.33 23.69 -7.07
C VAL A 502 -3.02 24.42 -8.22
N SER A 503 -4.14 23.92 -8.68
CA SER A 503 -4.86 24.47 -9.84
C SER A 503 -5.91 25.53 -9.47
N ALA A 504 -6.06 25.88 -8.21
CA ALA A 504 -6.98 26.94 -7.81
C ALA A 504 -6.60 28.29 -8.48
N GLY A 505 -7.55 28.89 -9.16
CA GLY A 505 -7.35 30.13 -9.92
C GLY A 505 -7.10 29.97 -11.43
N ILE A 506 -6.98 28.71 -11.98
CA ILE A 506 -7.08 28.51 -13.43
C ILE A 506 -8.54 28.72 -13.88
N CYS A 507 -8.75 28.94 -15.18
CA CYS A 507 -10.09 29.22 -15.73
C CYS A 507 -10.23 28.63 -17.14
N PRO A 508 -10.23 27.30 -17.31
CA PRO A 508 -10.42 26.65 -18.61
C PRO A 508 -11.86 26.82 -19.12
N GLN A 509 -12.11 26.55 -20.40
CA GLN A 509 -13.46 26.59 -20.95
C GLN A 509 -14.32 25.49 -20.36
N HIS A 510 -13.74 24.29 -20.16
CA HIS A 510 -14.36 23.12 -19.54
C HIS A 510 -13.49 22.61 -18.40
N HIS A 511 -13.98 22.67 -17.18
CA HIS A 511 -13.24 22.27 -15.99
C HIS A 511 -13.88 21.07 -15.30
N PHE A 512 -13.20 19.93 -15.27
CA PHE A 512 -13.65 18.70 -14.60
C PHE A 512 -13.00 18.58 -13.22
N ILE A 513 -13.80 18.36 -12.20
CA ILE A 513 -13.38 18.16 -10.80
C ILE A 513 -14.03 16.88 -10.29
N PRO A 514 -13.52 15.70 -10.72
CA PRO A 514 -14.05 14.44 -10.29
C PRO A 514 -13.46 14.00 -8.93
N GLY A 515 -14.12 13.06 -8.26
CA GLY A 515 -13.74 12.58 -6.94
C GLY A 515 -13.85 13.67 -5.88
N ALA A 516 -14.77 14.62 -6.07
CA ALA A 516 -14.97 15.73 -5.14
C ALA A 516 -15.73 15.28 -3.88
N GLY A 517 -15.17 14.28 -3.16
CA GLY A 517 -15.65 13.86 -1.86
C GLY A 517 -15.30 14.87 -0.75
N GLN A 518 -16.05 14.83 0.36
CA GLN A 518 -15.85 15.76 1.49
C GLN A 518 -14.44 15.60 2.12
N SER A 519 -13.92 14.38 2.18
CA SER A 519 -12.57 14.11 2.71
C SER A 519 -11.48 14.60 1.77
N GLU A 520 -11.66 14.40 0.47
CA GLU A 520 -10.67 14.70 -0.57
C GLU A 520 -10.57 16.20 -0.88
N THR A 521 -11.72 16.93 -0.82
CA THR A 521 -11.75 18.39 -1.04
C THR A 521 -11.41 19.20 0.20
N ARG A 522 -11.16 18.54 1.32
CA ARG A 522 -10.84 19.21 2.58
C ARG A 522 -9.48 19.87 2.53
N VAL A 523 -9.46 21.17 2.75
CA VAL A 523 -8.25 21.99 2.82
C VAL A 523 -8.14 22.58 4.22
N ARG A 524 -7.47 21.84 5.10
CA ARG A 524 -7.13 22.31 6.46
C ARG A 524 -5.67 22.67 6.52
N ARG A 525 -5.38 23.73 7.25
CA ARG A 525 -4.03 24.07 7.66
C ARG A 525 -3.69 23.25 8.90
N GLU A 526 -2.71 22.39 8.80
CA GLU A 526 -2.29 21.51 9.89
C GLU A 526 -0.96 21.98 10.48
N ASP A 527 -0.98 23.12 11.16
CA ASP A 527 0.15 23.53 11.96
C ASP A 527 0.35 22.52 13.10
N PHE A 528 1.58 22.04 13.29
CA PHE A 528 1.91 21.03 14.30
C PHE A 528 1.11 19.71 14.17
N SER A 529 0.87 19.23 12.95
CA SER A 529 0.07 18.04 12.65
C SER A 529 0.54 16.75 13.37
N PHE A 530 1.81 16.70 13.76
CA PHE A 530 2.41 15.59 14.54
C PHE A 530 1.99 15.58 16.02
N MET A 531 1.37 16.67 16.52
CA MET A 531 0.96 16.77 17.92
C MET A 531 -0.51 16.38 18.08
N ARG A 532 -0.84 15.90 19.27
CA ARG A 532 -2.23 15.64 19.68
C ARG A 532 -3.09 16.90 19.53
N ASP A 533 -4.35 16.71 19.22
CA ASP A 533 -5.32 17.79 18.97
C ASP A 533 -5.44 18.79 20.12
N ASP A 534 -5.32 18.35 21.37
CA ASP A 534 -5.37 19.18 22.58
C ASP A 534 -4.18 20.17 22.62
N TYR A 535 -2.96 19.72 22.35
CA TYR A 535 -1.79 20.62 22.29
C TYR A 535 -1.81 21.51 21.05
N ARG A 536 -2.20 20.93 19.92
CA ARG A 536 -2.33 21.68 18.66
C ARG A 536 -3.30 22.85 18.78
N SER A 537 -4.47 22.64 19.38
CA SER A 537 -5.47 23.68 19.60
C SER A 537 -4.99 24.81 20.53
N MET A 538 -4.07 24.51 21.45
CA MET A 538 -3.50 25.52 22.35
C MET A 538 -2.40 26.35 21.67
N LEU A 539 -1.62 25.73 20.79
CA LEU A 539 -0.52 26.39 20.06
C LEU A 539 -1.03 27.16 18.83
N ALA A 540 -2.12 26.71 18.22
CA ALA A 540 -2.80 27.41 17.16
C ALA A 540 -3.51 28.65 17.75
N SER A 541 -3.03 29.85 17.49
CA SER A 541 -3.56 31.09 18.04
C SER A 541 -4.98 31.49 17.56
N ARG A 542 -5.51 30.78 16.56
CA ARG A 542 -6.89 30.87 16.04
C ARG A 542 -7.29 29.50 15.53
N ALA A 543 -8.59 29.22 15.53
CA ALA A 543 -9.14 28.05 14.86
C ALA A 543 -8.49 27.94 13.47
N THR A 544 -7.85 26.80 13.17
CA THR A 544 -7.22 26.55 11.87
C THR A 544 -8.25 26.86 10.80
N PRO A 545 -8.05 27.86 9.93
CA PRO A 545 -9.07 28.20 8.94
C PRO A 545 -9.25 26.99 8.04
N ASP A 546 -10.47 26.48 8.00
CA ASP A 546 -10.89 25.49 7.02
C ASP A 546 -11.16 26.22 5.72
N ALA A 547 -10.21 26.18 4.80
CA ALA A 547 -10.32 26.85 3.49
C ALA A 547 -11.10 26.03 2.47
N SER A 548 -11.69 24.88 2.87
CA SER A 548 -12.38 23.97 1.95
C SER A 548 -13.51 24.67 1.19
N ALA A 549 -14.30 25.48 1.87
CA ALA A 549 -15.38 26.25 1.26
C ALA A 549 -14.87 27.29 0.26
N ASP A 550 -13.75 27.95 0.55
CA ASP A 550 -13.17 28.98 -0.33
C ASP A 550 -12.61 28.34 -1.60
N PHE A 551 -11.92 27.20 -1.49
CA PHE A 551 -11.49 26.43 -2.64
C PHE A 551 -12.66 25.98 -3.51
N LEU A 552 -13.73 25.42 -2.92
CA LEU A 552 -14.92 25.01 -3.67
C LEU A 552 -15.59 26.19 -4.38
N ARG A 553 -15.69 27.36 -3.74
CA ARG A 553 -16.25 28.57 -4.35
C ARG A 553 -15.40 29.05 -5.53
N VAL A 554 -14.08 29.08 -5.39
CA VAL A 554 -13.18 29.45 -6.49
C VAL A 554 -13.32 28.49 -7.66
N TYR A 555 -13.41 27.18 -7.38
CA TYR A 555 -13.63 26.19 -8.42
C TYR A 555 -15.01 26.26 -9.06
N ALA A 556 -16.06 26.60 -8.32
CA ALA A 556 -17.41 26.71 -8.84
C ALA A 556 -17.53 27.70 -10.02
N VAL A 557 -16.64 28.69 -10.09
CA VAL A 557 -16.60 29.70 -11.16
C VAL A 557 -15.32 29.63 -11.99
N SER A 558 -14.55 28.59 -11.85
CA SER A 558 -13.23 28.44 -12.49
C SER A 558 -13.29 28.06 -13.97
N GLY A 559 -14.40 28.22 -14.62
CA GLY A 559 -14.51 27.84 -16.02
C GLY A 559 -15.70 28.41 -16.74
N GLY A 560 -15.74 28.25 -18.06
CA GLY A 560 -16.96 28.48 -18.85
C GLY A 560 -18.04 27.51 -18.45
N GLN A 561 -17.68 26.25 -18.26
CA GLN A 561 -18.52 25.19 -17.73
C GLN A 561 -17.73 24.33 -16.75
N VAL A 562 -18.23 24.18 -15.53
CA VAL A 562 -17.61 23.38 -14.46
C VAL A 562 -18.42 22.13 -14.23
N TYR A 563 -17.71 20.98 -14.22
CA TYR A 563 -18.27 19.65 -14.01
C TYR A 563 -17.74 19.11 -12.70
N VAL A 564 -18.55 19.15 -11.64
CA VAL A 564 -18.18 18.58 -10.33
C VAL A 564 -18.86 17.24 -10.17
N SER A 565 -18.11 16.23 -9.78
CA SER A 565 -18.67 14.91 -9.52
C SER A 565 -18.03 14.20 -8.32
N CYS A 566 -18.77 13.30 -7.71
CA CYS A 566 -18.28 12.41 -6.66
C CYS A 566 -18.95 11.04 -6.74
N SER A 567 -18.31 10.04 -6.18
CA SER A 567 -18.85 8.68 -6.08
C SER A 567 -19.18 8.33 -4.62
N ASP A 568 -20.16 7.43 -4.42
CA ASP A 568 -20.46 6.90 -3.09
C ASP A 568 -19.32 5.99 -2.58
N LEU A 569 -18.62 5.32 -3.51
CA LEU A 569 -17.43 4.54 -3.24
C LEU A 569 -16.27 5.06 -4.08
N GLY A 570 -15.40 5.86 -3.47
CA GLY A 570 -14.14 6.32 -4.07
C GLY A 570 -13.06 5.26 -4.10
N PHE A 571 -11.88 5.59 -4.65
CA PHE A 571 -10.73 4.68 -4.66
C PHE A 571 -10.19 4.42 -3.25
N SER A 572 -10.29 5.41 -2.37
CA SER A 572 -9.83 5.34 -0.97
C SER A 572 -10.89 4.80 0.00
N GLY A 573 -12.14 4.61 -0.43
CA GLY A 573 -13.24 4.12 0.40
C GLY A 573 -14.56 4.88 0.21
N PRO A 574 -15.54 4.69 1.11
CA PRO A 574 -16.83 5.37 1.05
C PRO A 574 -16.66 6.90 1.12
N GLN A 575 -17.41 7.62 0.30
CA GLN A 575 -17.35 9.09 0.20
C GLN A 575 -18.74 9.73 0.35
N LEU A 576 -18.74 10.98 0.79
CA LEU A 576 -19.91 11.85 0.83
C LEU A 576 -19.61 13.13 0.04
N PRO A 577 -20.60 13.74 -0.62
CA PRO A 577 -20.44 15.05 -1.21
C PRO A 577 -20.08 16.10 -0.16
N PRO A 578 -19.34 17.16 -0.49
CA PRO A 578 -19.07 18.26 0.42
C PRO A 578 -20.35 18.88 0.98
N SER A 579 -20.33 19.27 2.25
CA SER A 579 -21.49 19.82 2.96
C SER A 579 -22.06 21.09 2.30
N GLU A 580 -21.23 21.85 1.64
CA GLU A 580 -21.58 23.07 0.90
C GLU A 580 -22.57 22.79 -0.23
N PHE A 581 -22.37 21.69 -0.97
CA PHE A 581 -23.29 21.26 -2.03
C PHE A 581 -24.59 20.68 -1.46
N LEU A 582 -24.53 20.00 -0.33
CA LEU A 582 -25.72 19.47 0.34
C LEU A 582 -26.62 20.61 0.86
N ALA A 583 -26.02 21.67 1.42
CA ALA A 583 -26.75 22.84 1.92
C ALA A 583 -27.42 23.65 0.79
N ALA A 584 -26.80 23.70 -0.39
CA ALA A 584 -27.33 24.40 -1.55
C ALA A 584 -28.42 23.64 -2.33
N GLY A 585 -28.71 22.38 -1.95
CA GLY A 585 -29.68 21.52 -2.66
C GLY A 585 -29.27 21.11 -4.06
N GLY A 586 -27.97 21.33 -4.40
CA GLY A 586 -27.41 21.13 -5.72
C GLY A 586 -26.82 19.76 -5.97
N VAL A 587 -27.43 18.67 -5.45
CA VAL A 587 -26.98 17.30 -5.70
C VAL A 587 -27.92 16.64 -6.70
N SER A 588 -27.45 16.39 -7.93
CA SER A 588 -28.17 15.54 -8.89
C SER A 588 -27.60 14.13 -8.84
N SER A 589 -28.47 13.15 -8.77
CA SER A 589 -28.07 11.77 -9.02
C SER A 589 -27.80 11.59 -10.52
N GLY A 590 -26.62 11.16 -10.88
CA GLY A 590 -26.24 10.78 -12.25
C GLY A 590 -26.93 9.53 -12.76
N GLY A 591 -27.92 9.06 -12.09
CA GLY A 591 -29.00 8.14 -12.41
C GLY A 591 -30.01 8.34 -11.31
N ARG A 592 -31.28 8.51 -11.64
CA ARG A 592 -32.34 8.78 -10.70
C ARG A 592 -32.36 7.77 -9.57
N VAL A 593 -31.84 8.09 -8.43
CA VAL A 593 -32.26 7.50 -7.15
C VAL A 593 -33.21 8.50 -6.52
N ALA A 594 -34.50 8.30 -6.73
CA ALA A 594 -35.51 9.02 -6.03
C ALA A 594 -35.37 8.73 -4.52
N GLY A 595 -35.17 9.81 -3.77
CA GLY A 595 -35.39 9.95 -2.36
C GLY A 595 -35.04 8.75 -1.49
N SER A 596 -33.84 8.72 -0.90
CA SER A 596 -33.64 7.99 0.33
C SER A 596 -33.30 8.99 1.43
N ASN A 597 -34.23 9.13 2.37
CA ASN A 597 -33.98 9.72 3.67
C ASN A 597 -32.85 8.92 4.33
N PHE A 598 -31.67 9.51 4.49
CA PHE A 598 -30.61 8.96 5.30
C PHE A 598 -30.96 9.11 6.79
N ALA A 599 -31.79 8.20 7.29
CA ALA A 599 -31.88 7.83 8.68
C ALA A 599 -31.95 6.32 8.73
N GLY A 600 -30.83 5.71 9.09
CA GLY A 600 -30.65 4.31 9.51
C GLY A 600 -31.74 3.32 9.11
N SER A 601 -31.63 2.71 7.94
CA SER A 601 -32.31 1.44 7.70
C SER A 601 -31.62 0.68 6.55
N SER A 602 -31.38 -0.57 6.88
CA SER A 602 -30.99 -1.72 6.05
C SER A 602 -31.16 -1.57 4.53
N LEU A 603 -30.10 -1.95 3.83
CA LEU A 603 -30.07 -2.32 2.42
C LEU A 603 -31.04 -3.48 2.11
N ALA A 604 -32.34 -3.23 2.16
CA ALA A 604 -33.33 -4.17 1.69
C ALA A 604 -34.38 -3.39 0.86
N GLY A 605 -34.35 -3.56 -0.45
CA GLY A 605 -35.45 -3.28 -1.35
C GLY A 605 -35.57 -1.85 -1.84
N SER A 606 -34.60 -1.33 -2.58
CA SER A 606 -34.88 -0.33 -3.61
C SER A 606 -34.75 -1.04 -4.97
N SER A 607 -35.89 -1.21 -5.60
CA SER A 607 -35.91 -1.50 -7.03
C SER A 607 -35.10 -0.43 -7.72
N LEU A 608 -34.02 -0.82 -8.35
CA LEU A 608 -33.30 -0.05 -9.36
C LEU A 608 -34.21 0.14 -10.56
N ALA A 609 -35.14 1.07 -10.45
CA ALA A 609 -36.00 1.53 -11.57
C ALA A 609 -35.36 2.77 -12.20
N GLY A 610 -34.08 2.74 -12.41
CA GLY A 610 -33.38 3.53 -13.41
C GLY A 610 -32.57 2.49 -14.16
N ASP A 611 -32.66 2.53 -15.46
CA ASP A 611 -32.07 1.53 -16.31
C ASP A 611 -30.56 1.40 -15.91
N PRO A 612 -30.11 0.27 -15.37
CA PRO A 612 -28.70 0.07 -15.01
C PRO A 612 -27.77 0.17 -16.24
N TYR A 613 -28.35 0.44 -17.39
CA TYR A 613 -27.75 0.48 -18.71
C TYR A 613 -27.51 1.87 -19.26
N GLU A 614 -27.80 2.97 -18.52
CA GLU A 614 -27.28 4.29 -18.95
C GLU A 614 -25.74 4.26 -19.02
N VAL A 615 -25.10 3.50 -18.15
CA VAL A 615 -23.65 3.23 -18.23
C VAL A 615 -23.33 2.31 -19.42
N GLU A 616 -24.18 1.36 -19.74
CA GLU A 616 -24.05 0.51 -20.91
C GLU A 616 -24.18 1.34 -22.21
N GLU A 617 -25.12 2.26 -22.28
CA GLU A 617 -25.27 3.16 -23.44
C GLU A 617 -24.06 4.11 -23.56
N LEU A 618 -23.53 4.65 -22.45
CA LEU A 618 -22.33 5.45 -22.45
C LEU A 618 -21.09 4.61 -22.85
N TYR A 619 -21.00 3.40 -22.34
CA TYR A 619 -19.85 2.53 -22.59
C TYR A 619 -19.85 1.95 -24.00
N TRP A 620 -21.02 1.52 -24.49
CA TRP A 620 -21.12 0.83 -25.77
C TRP A 620 -21.49 1.76 -26.91
N ALA A 621 -22.05 2.93 -26.61
CA ALA A 621 -22.54 3.89 -27.62
C ALA A 621 -23.29 3.23 -28.79
N ARG A 622 -24.04 2.15 -28.48
CA ARG A 622 -24.68 1.27 -29.49
C ARG A 622 -25.54 2.03 -30.46
N GLU A 623 -26.33 2.99 -29.96
CA GLU A 623 -27.21 3.80 -30.79
C GLU A 623 -26.47 4.87 -31.61
N LYS A 624 -25.24 5.21 -31.21
CA LYS A 624 -24.43 6.25 -31.87
C LYS A 624 -23.34 5.70 -32.79
N GLY A 625 -23.29 4.38 -33.01
CA GLY A 625 -22.36 3.74 -33.94
C GLY A 625 -20.89 3.75 -33.51
N GLN A 626 -20.63 3.83 -32.21
CA GLN A 626 -19.27 3.87 -31.66
C GLN A 626 -18.75 2.58 -30.99
N PRO A 627 -19.40 1.41 -31.06
CA PRO A 627 -18.89 0.19 -30.41
C PRO A 627 -17.53 -0.28 -30.98
N GLU A 628 -17.19 0.19 -32.18
CA GLU A 628 -15.94 -0.15 -32.86
C GLU A 628 -14.71 0.43 -32.19
N GLN A 629 -14.87 1.46 -31.34
CA GLN A 629 -13.78 2.13 -30.64
C GLN A 629 -13.37 1.44 -29.34
N LEU A 630 -14.15 0.47 -28.87
CA LEU A 630 -13.81 -0.28 -27.66
C LEU A 630 -12.89 -1.45 -27.97
N PHE A 631 -11.90 -1.66 -27.13
CA PHE A 631 -11.05 -2.83 -27.23
C PHE A 631 -11.88 -4.11 -27.23
N SER A 632 -11.65 -4.97 -28.22
CA SER A 632 -12.40 -6.24 -28.40
C SER A 632 -12.34 -7.14 -27.17
N LEU A 633 -11.24 -7.06 -26.39
CA LEU A 633 -11.06 -7.82 -25.16
C LEU A 633 -11.96 -7.32 -24.02
N GLN A 634 -12.11 -6.01 -23.87
CA GLN A 634 -12.99 -5.41 -22.86
C GLN A 634 -14.45 -5.65 -23.20
N LYS A 635 -14.81 -5.54 -24.48
CA LYS A 635 -16.15 -5.85 -24.97
C LYS A 635 -16.51 -7.31 -24.63
N ARG A 636 -15.63 -8.28 -24.96
CA ARG A 636 -15.85 -9.70 -24.59
C ARG A 636 -15.94 -9.88 -23.08
N GLY A 637 -15.11 -9.19 -22.30
CA GLY A 637 -15.14 -9.24 -20.85
C GLY A 637 -16.46 -8.79 -20.27
N PHE A 638 -16.99 -7.68 -20.77
CA PHE A 638 -18.27 -7.14 -20.35
C PHE A 638 -19.45 -8.02 -20.78
N GLU A 639 -19.48 -8.47 -22.03
CA GLU A 639 -20.50 -9.41 -22.54
C GLU A 639 -20.51 -10.72 -21.73
N ALA A 640 -19.32 -11.23 -21.36
CA ALA A 640 -19.21 -12.41 -20.54
C ALA A 640 -19.67 -12.18 -19.08
N MET A 641 -19.40 -11.02 -18.51
CA MET A 641 -19.95 -10.64 -17.20
C MET A 641 -21.46 -10.55 -17.21
N GLN A 642 -22.04 -9.90 -18.24
CA GLN A 642 -23.49 -9.83 -18.39
C GLN A 642 -24.11 -11.22 -18.56
N ALA A 643 -23.55 -12.04 -19.45
CA ALA A 643 -24.03 -13.41 -19.69
C ALA A 643 -23.96 -14.25 -18.41
N THR A 644 -22.90 -14.10 -17.61
CA THR A 644 -22.73 -14.80 -16.33
C THR A 644 -23.74 -14.31 -15.29
N GLY A 645 -23.93 -12.99 -15.19
CA GLY A 645 -24.87 -12.38 -14.25
C GLY A 645 -26.34 -12.68 -14.55
N PHE A 646 -26.73 -12.69 -15.82
CA PHE A 646 -28.17 -12.80 -16.22
C PHE A 646 -28.61 -14.21 -16.63
N SER A 647 -27.71 -14.99 -17.24
CA SER A 647 -28.14 -16.29 -17.78
C SER A 647 -27.67 -17.50 -17.00
N ARG A 648 -26.70 -17.33 -16.07
CA ARG A 648 -26.01 -18.42 -15.36
C ARG A 648 -25.46 -19.53 -16.27
N LYS A 649 -25.33 -19.24 -17.57
CA LYS A 649 -24.78 -20.18 -18.54
C LYS A 649 -23.28 -20.13 -18.49
N GLY A 650 -22.62 -21.28 -18.72
CA GLY A 650 -21.18 -21.37 -18.85
C GLY A 650 -20.64 -20.41 -19.90
N THR A 651 -19.61 -19.67 -19.57
CA THR A 651 -18.88 -18.76 -20.45
C THR A 651 -17.40 -19.02 -20.30
N ASP A 652 -16.58 -18.44 -21.15
CA ASP A 652 -15.11 -18.51 -21.01
C ASP A 652 -14.62 -18.04 -19.65
N TYR A 653 -15.41 -17.26 -18.92
CA TYR A 653 -15.07 -16.74 -17.59
C TYR A 653 -15.64 -17.55 -16.41
N THR A 654 -16.62 -18.41 -16.64
CA THR A 654 -17.15 -19.32 -15.61
C THR A 654 -16.47 -20.67 -15.59
N ARG A 655 -15.68 -20.97 -16.62
CA ARG A 655 -14.86 -22.18 -16.76
C ARG A 655 -15.59 -23.51 -16.64
N ASP A 656 -16.67 -23.59 -17.37
CA ASP A 656 -17.19 -24.86 -17.82
C ASP A 656 -16.36 -25.31 -19.03
N ILE A 657 -15.60 -26.39 -18.88
CA ILE A 657 -14.69 -26.89 -19.93
C ILE A 657 -15.26 -28.06 -20.71
N VAL A 658 -16.56 -28.25 -20.67
CA VAL A 658 -17.24 -29.34 -21.39
C VAL A 658 -16.90 -29.33 -22.88
N GLY A 659 -16.76 -28.16 -23.48
CA GLY A 659 -16.37 -27.97 -24.86
C GLY A 659 -14.89 -28.11 -25.18
N GLU A 660 -14.02 -28.32 -24.17
CA GLU A 660 -12.54 -28.31 -24.29
C GLU A 660 -11.93 -29.68 -23.95
N PRO A 661 -11.97 -30.67 -24.85
CA PRO A 661 -11.63 -32.06 -24.53
C PRO A 661 -10.17 -32.25 -24.12
N GLU A 662 -9.24 -31.43 -24.60
CA GLU A 662 -7.82 -31.53 -24.21
C GLU A 662 -7.61 -31.01 -22.79
N LEU A 663 -8.23 -29.91 -22.42
CA LEU A 663 -8.18 -29.37 -21.06
C LEU A 663 -8.87 -30.33 -20.06
N ALA A 664 -10.02 -30.85 -20.42
CA ALA A 664 -10.72 -31.87 -19.62
C ALA A 664 -9.83 -33.10 -19.39
N ARG A 665 -9.18 -33.61 -20.43
CA ARG A 665 -8.22 -34.72 -20.32
C ARG A 665 -7.03 -34.36 -19.42
N HIS A 666 -6.49 -33.16 -19.56
CA HIS A 666 -5.41 -32.67 -18.69
C HIS A 666 -5.86 -32.67 -17.23
N MET A 667 -7.05 -32.14 -16.93
CA MET A 667 -7.60 -32.10 -15.58
C MET A 667 -7.80 -33.50 -14.99
N LEU A 668 -8.29 -34.44 -15.77
CA LEU A 668 -8.40 -35.85 -15.34
C LEU A 668 -7.02 -36.48 -15.04
N ASN A 669 -6.00 -36.08 -15.81
CA ASN A 669 -4.64 -36.56 -15.55
C ASN A 669 -4.06 -36.01 -14.25
N THR A 670 -4.47 -34.85 -13.76
CA THR A 670 -4.06 -34.33 -12.46
C THR A 670 -4.66 -35.09 -11.29
N ALA A 671 -5.75 -35.78 -11.52
CA ALA A 671 -6.46 -36.63 -10.55
C ALA A 671 -6.07 -38.13 -10.64
N ARG A 672 -4.93 -38.49 -11.24
CA ARG A 672 -4.39 -39.86 -11.29
C ARG A 672 -3.54 -40.15 -10.06
N ARG A 673 -3.63 -41.40 -9.60
CA ARG A 673 -2.70 -41.94 -8.58
C ARG A 673 -1.38 -42.30 -9.27
N LYS A 674 -0.25 -41.84 -8.72
CA LYS A 674 1.08 -42.27 -9.17
C LYS A 674 1.21 -43.78 -8.95
N ASN A 675 1.73 -44.53 -9.92
CA ASN A 675 1.93 -45.99 -9.90
C ASN A 675 0.65 -46.85 -9.93
N ALA A 676 -0.54 -46.29 -10.16
CA ALA A 676 -1.68 -47.08 -10.52
C ALA A 676 -1.60 -47.43 -12.01
N GLU A 677 -2.02 -48.67 -12.35
CA GLU A 677 -2.25 -49.02 -13.75
C GLU A 677 -3.21 -47.99 -14.37
N GLU A 678 -3.14 -47.77 -15.70
CA GLU A 678 -4.02 -46.80 -16.39
C GLU A 678 -5.45 -47.35 -16.39
N ASP A 679 -6.13 -47.23 -15.24
CA ASP A 679 -7.51 -47.71 -15.04
C ASP A 679 -8.57 -46.66 -15.40
N GLY A 680 -8.17 -45.46 -15.84
CA GLY A 680 -9.06 -44.36 -16.21
C GLY A 680 -9.87 -43.78 -15.05
N ARG A 681 -9.54 -44.11 -13.79
CA ARG A 681 -10.23 -43.65 -12.60
C ARG A 681 -9.77 -42.23 -12.20
N VAL A 682 -10.71 -41.48 -11.63
CA VAL A 682 -10.43 -40.21 -10.94
C VAL A 682 -10.11 -40.56 -9.49
N TRP A 683 -8.84 -40.36 -9.10
CA TRP A 683 -8.36 -40.57 -7.76
C TRP A 683 -8.30 -39.27 -6.97
N LEU A 684 -9.04 -39.16 -5.88
CA LEU A 684 -9.00 -38.02 -5.00
C LEU A 684 -8.24 -38.29 -3.70
N THR A 685 -7.47 -37.30 -3.28
CA THR A 685 -6.89 -37.20 -1.95
C THR A 685 -7.73 -36.30 -1.06
N PRO A 686 -7.59 -36.29 0.27
CA PRO A 686 -8.31 -35.36 1.14
C PRO A 686 -8.20 -33.90 0.67
N SER A 687 -6.98 -33.44 0.38
CA SER A 687 -6.76 -32.06 -0.07
C SER A 687 -7.37 -31.76 -1.45
N SER A 688 -7.33 -32.73 -2.37
CA SER A 688 -7.97 -32.60 -3.68
C SER A 688 -9.49 -32.55 -3.57
N PHE A 689 -10.04 -33.36 -2.68
CA PHE A 689 -11.46 -33.37 -2.36
C PHE A 689 -11.90 -32.04 -1.76
N ASP A 690 -11.22 -31.55 -0.71
CA ASP A 690 -11.55 -30.30 -0.03
C ASP A 690 -11.53 -29.12 -0.99
N ILE A 691 -10.51 -29.00 -1.86
CA ILE A 691 -10.40 -27.91 -2.82
C ILE A 691 -11.56 -27.94 -3.83
N TYR A 692 -11.86 -29.12 -4.41
CA TYR A 692 -12.95 -29.23 -5.39
C TYR A 692 -14.32 -29.03 -4.74
N ALA A 693 -14.53 -29.57 -3.55
CA ALA A 693 -15.76 -29.40 -2.78
C ALA A 693 -16.00 -27.93 -2.40
N MET A 694 -14.92 -27.21 -2.08
CA MET A 694 -14.96 -25.77 -1.82
C MET A 694 -15.28 -25.00 -3.10
N CYS A 695 -14.54 -25.22 -4.18
CA CYS A 695 -14.76 -24.57 -5.46
C CYS A 695 -14.11 -25.37 -6.62
N PRO A 696 -14.89 -25.90 -7.58
CA PRO A 696 -14.34 -26.61 -8.75
C PRO A 696 -13.36 -25.75 -9.57
N PHE A 697 -13.63 -24.44 -9.69
CA PHE A 697 -12.75 -23.52 -10.39
C PHE A 697 -11.42 -23.29 -9.66
N ALA A 698 -11.41 -23.22 -8.32
CA ALA A 698 -10.18 -23.17 -7.54
C ALA A 698 -9.32 -24.45 -7.76
N TYR A 699 -9.96 -25.61 -7.91
CA TYR A 699 -9.27 -26.83 -8.26
C TYR A 699 -8.62 -26.75 -9.66
N LEU A 700 -9.31 -26.20 -10.65
CA LEU A 700 -8.76 -25.94 -11.99
C LEU A 700 -7.51 -25.07 -11.91
N LEU A 701 -7.58 -23.95 -11.17
CA LEU A 701 -6.46 -23.02 -11.06
C LEU A 701 -5.27 -23.66 -10.33
N GLN A 702 -5.52 -24.29 -9.18
CA GLN A 702 -4.45 -24.79 -8.32
C GLN A 702 -3.85 -26.12 -8.80
N ARG A 703 -4.66 -27.05 -9.28
CA ARG A 703 -4.21 -28.39 -9.69
C ARG A 703 -3.99 -28.52 -11.18
N GLY A 704 -4.84 -27.87 -12.01
CA GLY A 704 -4.73 -27.88 -13.44
C GLY A 704 -3.64 -26.93 -13.93
N LEU A 705 -3.74 -25.64 -13.59
CA LEU A 705 -2.81 -24.62 -14.03
C LEU A 705 -1.61 -24.44 -13.09
N ARG A 706 -1.61 -25.10 -11.92
CA ARG A 706 -0.56 -25.05 -10.89
C ARG A 706 -0.27 -23.62 -10.41
N LEU A 707 -1.29 -22.78 -10.40
CA LEU A 707 -1.20 -21.44 -9.83
C LEU A 707 -1.20 -21.58 -8.31
N ASN A 708 -0.12 -21.24 -7.67
CA ASN A 708 0.00 -21.17 -6.23
C ASN A 708 0.37 -19.73 -5.88
N ASP A 709 -0.11 -19.26 -4.74
CA ASP A 709 0.38 -18.04 -4.13
C ASP A 709 1.73 -18.37 -3.48
N GLU A 710 2.82 -18.09 -4.17
CA GLU A 710 4.16 -18.27 -3.64
C GLU A 710 4.55 -16.98 -2.91
N GLU A 711 4.16 -16.86 -1.64
CA GLU A 711 4.80 -15.94 -0.72
C GLU A 711 6.25 -16.39 -0.47
N TYR A 712 7.15 -15.93 -1.30
CA TYR A 712 8.56 -16.22 -1.16
C TYR A 712 9.17 -15.30 -0.09
N SER A 713 9.23 -15.76 1.15
CA SER A 713 9.94 -15.09 2.24
C SER A 713 11.26 -15.80 2.53
N HIS A 714 12.37 -15.20 2.14
CA HIS A 714 13.71 -15.72 2.45
C HIS A 714 14.08 -15.63 3.94
N LEU A 715 13.31 -14.88 4.72
CA LEU A 715 13.59 -14.64 6.14
C LEU A 715 12.97 -15.69 7.06
N VAL A 716 11.97 -16.44 6.57
CA VAL A 716 11.21 -17.37 7.39
C VAL A 716 11.14 -18.74 6.69
N ILE A 717 11.39 -19.82 7.43
CA ILE A 717 11.16 -21.15 6.92
C ILE A 717 9.65 -21.33 6.75
N GLU A 718 9.20 -21.65 5.55
CA GLU A 718 7.78 -21.84 5.25
C GLU A 718 7.12 -22.87 6.17
N HIS A 719 5.90 -22.60 6.59
CA HIS A 719 5.12 -23.49 7.44
C HIS A 719 5.01 -24.93 6.88
N ARG A 720 4.88 -25.04 5.56
CA ARG A 720 4.82 -26.33 4.85
C ARG A 720 6.13 -27.10 4.98
N THR A 721 7.27 -26.44 4.77
CA THR A 721 8.61 -27.02 4.88
C THR A 721 8.88 -27.48 6.32
N MET A 722 8.55 -26.64 7.31
CA MET A 722 8.67 -27.00 8.72
C MET A 722 7.81 -28.23 9.06
N GLY A 723 6.56 -28.27 8.57
CA GLY A 723 5.67 -29.43 8.74
C GLY A 723 6.28 -30.71 8.17
N THR A 724 6.78 -30.65 6.94
CA THR A 724 7.43 -31.80 6.28
C THR A 724 8.64 -32.31 7.04
N ILE A 725 9.46 -31.43 7.61
CA ILE A 725 10.62 -31.83 8.44
C ILE A 725 10.16 -32.56 9.70
N LEU A 726 9.18 -32.01 10.41
CA LEU A 726 8.66 -32.60 11.65
C LEU A 726 8.00 -33.96 11.40
N HIS A 727 7.22 -34.15 10.33
CA HIS A 727 6.62 -35.42 9.98
C HIS A 727 7.69 -36.49 9.70
N ARG A 728 8.78 -36.14 9.00
CA ARG A 728 9.89 -37.07 8.75
C ARG A 728 10.63 -37.47 10.02
N ILE A 729 10.86 -36.52 10.93
CA ILE A 729 11.47 -36.83 12.23
C ILE A 729 10.57 -37.78 13.03
N LEU A 730 9.26 -37.56 13.05
CA LEU A 730 8.31 -38.43 13.73
C LEU A 730 8.25 -39.83 13.08
N ALA A 731 8.26 -39.89 11.76
CA ALA A 731 8.28 -41.17 11.04
C ALA A 731 9.56 -41.97 11.33
N ASP A 732 10.74 -41.34 11.36
CA ASP A 732 12.01 -41.97 11.71
C ASP A 732 12.03 -42.42 13.17
N LEU A 733 11.57 -41.59 14.11
CA LEU A 733 11.42 -41.93 15.53
C LEU A 733 10.58 -43.20 15.71
N TYR A 734 9.39 -43.27 15.12
CA TYR A 734 8.52 -44.42 15.22
C TYR A 734 9.11 -45.68 14.59
N THR A 735 9.78 -45.55 13.46
CA THR A 735 10.45 -46.65 12.80
C THR A 735 11.52 -47.25 13.72
N GLN A 736 12.29 -46.43 14.41
CA GLN A 736 13.33 -46.87 15.32
C GLN A 736 12.76 -47.49 16.59
N VAL A 737 11.73 -46.89 17.20
CA VAL A 737 11.04 -47.46 18.36
C VAL A 737 10.41 -48.81 17.99
N GLY A 738 9.79 -48.93 16.82
CA GLY A 738 9.23 -50.20 16.32
C GLY A 738 10.29 -51.28 16.12
N ASN A 739 11.48 -50.91 15.63
CA ASN A 739 12.60 -51.86 15.45
C ASN A 739 13.22 -52.29 16.78
N GLU A 740 13.26 -51.38 17.79
CA GLU A 740 13.90 -51.68 19.09
C GLU A 740 12.96 -52.46 20.02
N ASP A 741 11.71 -52.07 20.14
CA ASP A 741 10.78 -52.58 21.15
C ASP A 741 9.51 -53.25 20.58
N GLY A 742 9.26 -53.13 19.29
CA GLY A 742 8.06 -53.64 18.62
C GLY A 742 6.77 -52.85 18.91
N CYS A 743 6.69 -52.22 20.05
CA CYS A 743 5.57 -51.36 20.45
C CYS A 743 6.08 -50.18 21.30
N TRP A 744 5.25 -49.16 21.45
CA TRP A 744 5.59 -48.05 22.34
C TRP A 744 5.49 -48.48 23.82
N LYS A 745 6.58 -48.28 24.60
CA LYS A 745 6.64 -48.61 26.04
C LYS A 745 6.89 -47.36 26.87
N ALA A 746 5.95 -47.00 27.73
CA ALA A 746 6.05 -45.83 28.58
C ALA A 746 7.30 -45.82 29.49
N GLU A 747 7.73 -47.00 29.93
CA GLU A 747 8.92 -47.19 30.76
C GLU A 747 10.24 -46.87 30.04
N HIS A 748 10.26 -46.90 28.72
CA HIS A 748 11.42 -46.57 27.88
C HIS A 748 11.45 -45.10 27.41
N THR A 749 10.63 -44.22 27.97
CA THR A 749 10.52 -42.79 27.56
C THR A 749 11.87 -42.11 27.47
N GLU A 750 12.77 -42.28 28.43
CA GLU A 750 14.10 -41.65 28.40
C GLU A 750 14.96 -42.16 27.21
N ARG A 751 14.85 -43.44 26.86
CA ARG A 751 15.50 -43.98 25.67
C ARG A 751 14.91 -43.42 24.40
N TYR A 752 13.59 -43.23 24.33
CA TYR A 752 12.91 -42.66 23.17
C TYR A 752 13.20 -41.15 23.02
N LEU A 753 13.49 -40.43 24.10
CA LEU A 753 14.00 -39.04 24.03
C LEU A 753 15.39 -38.99 23.36
N GLN A 754 16.26 -39.97 23.60
CA GLN A 754 17.56 -40.09 22.94
C GLN A 754 17.37 -40.37 21.45
N ILE A 755 16.53 -41.36 21.11
CA ILE A 755 16.20 -41.71 19.71
C ILE A 755 15.60 -40.47 18.98
N ALA A 756 14.76 -39.70 19.64
CA ALA A 756 14.17 -38.48 19.11
C ALA A 756 15.21 -37.40 18.81
N ASP A 757 16.16 -37.17 19.72
CA ASP A 757 17.25 -36.26 19.50
C ASP A 757 18.16 -36.71 18.33
N GLU A 758 18.45 -38.00 18.22
CA GLU A 758 19.20 -38.58 17.10
C GLU A 758 18.44 -38.44 15.75
N ALA A 759 17.12 -38.67 15.75
CA ALA A 759 16.27 -38.48 14.57
C ALA A 759 16.25 -37.02 14.11
N CYS A 760 16.15 -36.10 15.06
CA CYS A 760 16.27 -34.64 14.79
C CYS A 760 17.61 -34.31 14.12
N GLU A 761 18.70 -34.79 14.71
CA GLU A 761 20.05 -34.51 14.20
C GLU A 761 20.25 -35.07 12.78
N ARG A 762 19.80 -36.33 12.56
CA ARG A 762 19.88 -36.95 11.22
C ARG A 762 19.14 -36.12 10.15
N GLU A 763 17.92 -35.73 10.43
CA GLU A 763 17.14 -34.96 9.44
C GLU A 763 17.72 -33.56 9.24
N PHE A 764 18.21 -32.89 10.29
CA PHE A 764 18.83 -31.57 10.20
C PHE A 764 20.12 -31.60 9.38
N VAL A 765 21.00 -32.58 9.64
CA VAL A 765 22.26 -32.74 8.88
C VAL A 765 21.96 -33.12 7.42
N LYS A 766 20.94 -33.97 7.18
CA LYS A 766 20.52 -34.32 5.84
C LYS A 766 20.04 -33.13 5.02
N ARG A 767 19.32 -32.19 5.64
CA ARG A 767 18.86 -30.98 5.00
C ARG A 767 20.01 -30.04 4.65
N GLN A 768 20.92 -29.83 5.59
CA GLN A 768 22.14 -29.05 5.35
C GLN A 768 22.99 -29.61 4.20
N ARG A 769 23.15 -30.94 4.14
CA ARG A 769 23.91 -31.60 3.05
C ARG A 769 23.22 -31.50 1.68
N ARG A 770 21.91 -31.32 1.64
CA ARG A 770 21.16 -31.11 0.40
C ARG A 770 21.22 -29.68 -0.13
N GLY A 771 21.92 -28.79 0.55
CA GLY A 771 22.00 -27.39 0.18
C GLY A 771 20.70 -26.60 0.43
N GLU A 772 19.80 -27.14 1.26
CA GLU A 772 18.64 -26.39 1.77
C GLU A 772 19.16 -25.45 2.88
N ASP A 773 19.89 -24.40 2.48
CA ASP A 773 20.46 -23.43 3.41
C ASP A 773 19.37 -22.42 3.80
N PHE A 774 18.77 -22.61 4.94
CA PHE A 774 17.89 -21.64 5.57
C PHE A 774 18.69 -20.51 6.22
N ALA A 775 18.09 -19.34 6.38
CA ALA A 775 18.71 -18.26 7.13
C ALA A 775 19.19 -18.76 8.51
N PRO A 776 20.47 -18.57 8.89
CA PRO A 776 20.99 -19.17 10.11
C PRO A 776 20.17 -18.87 11.38
N PRO A 777 19.65 -17.63 11.61
CA PRO A 777 18.78 -17.37 12.76
C PRO A 777 17.47 -18.14 12.71
N ALA A 778 16.81 -18.19 11.53
CA ALA A 778 15.55 -18.91 11.37
C ALA A 778 15.74 -20.42 11.54
N TRP A 779 16.84 -20.96 11.00
CA TRP A 779 17.19 -22.37 11.15
C TRP A 779 17.52 -22.73 12.61
N TYR A 780 18.30 -21.90 13.30
CA TYR A 780 18.62 -22.08 14.73
C TYR A 780 17.35 -22.12 15.59
N TRP A 781 16.46 -21.15 15.43
CA TRP A 781 15.20 -21.12 16.17
C TRP A 781 14.29 -22.28 15.83
N PHE A 782 14.19 -22.64 14.55
CA PHE A 782 13.40 -23.78 14.12
C PHE A 782 13.91 -25.09 14.70
N THR A 783 15.20 -25.39 14.57
CA THR A 783 15.77 -26.67 15.06
C THR A 783 15.63 -26.81 16.58
N ARG A 784 15.81 -25.72 17.30
CA ARG A 784 15.60 -25.69 18.76
C ARG A 784 14.13 -25.94 19.11
N THR A 785 13.23 -25.21 18.49
CA THR A 785 11.78 -25.37 18.73
C THR A 785 11.28 -26.76 18.29
N ALA A 786 11.72 -27.25 17.15
CA ALA A 786 11.39 -28.57 16.64
C ALA A 786 11.81 -29.68 17.64
N ARG A 787 13.04 -29.60 18.15
CA ARG A 787 13.55 -30.57 19.14
C ARG A 787 12.69 -30.58 20.40
N GLU A 788 12.33 -29.43 20.96
CA GLU A 788 11.47 -29.34 22.13
C GLU A 788 10.05 -29.87 21.85
N GLN A 789 9.51 -29.60 20.67
CA GLN A 789 8.20 -30.13 20.26
C GLN A 789 8.22 -31.66 20.13
N ILE A 790 9.26 -32.22 19.55
CA ILE A 790 9.42 -33.70 19.45
C ILE A 790 9.63 -34.34 20.82
N ARG A 791 10.41 -33.74 21.70
CA ARG A 791 10.59 -34.20 23.11
C ARG A 791 9.26 -34.17 23.88
N THR A 792 8.47 -33.11 23.69
CA THR A 792 7.13 -33.01 24.29
C THR A 792 6.20 -34.08 23.74
N PHE A 793 6.26 -34.33 22.42
CA PHE A 793 5.54 -35.44 21.78
C PHE A 793 5.87 -36.78 22.42
N VAL A 794 7.15 -37.12 22.58
CA VAL A 794 7.59 -38.41 23.16
C VAL A 794 7.03 -38.60 24.58
N ARG A 795 7.03 -37.55 25.41
CA ARG A 795 6.47 -37.62 26.78
C ARG A 795 4.94 -37.79 26.78
N GLU A 796 4.25 -37.16 25.88
CA GLU A 796 2.79 -37.31 25.76
C GLU A 796 2.40 -38.64 25.16
N GLU A 797 3.20 -39.16 24.22
CA GLU A 797 3.00 -40.45 23.60
C GLU A 797 3.06 -41.62 24.62
N GLY A 798 4.03 -41.60 25.52
CA GLY A 798 4.13 -42.57 26.61
C GLY A 798 2.94 -42.60 27.56
N ARG A 799 2.20 -41.48 27.64
CA ARG A 799 0.99 -41.40 28.48
C ARG A 799 -0.25 -41.98 27.82
N GLN A 800 -0.32 -41.96 26.46
CA GLN A 800 -1.56 -42.26 25.74
C GLN A 800 -1.49 -43.55 24.91
N PHE A 801 -0.31 -43.93 24.45
CA PHE A 801 -0.14 -44.98 23.47
C PHE A 801 0.77 -46.12 23.97
N ASP A 802 0.83 -46.34 25.27
CA ASP A 802 1.59 -47.44 25.86
C ASP A 802 1.04 -48.80 25.39
N GLY A 803 1.95 -49.64 24.86
CA GLY A 803 1.64 -50.96 24.31
C GLY A 803 1.05 -50.95 22.90
N PHE A 804 1.03 -49.80 22.20
CA PHE A 804 0.57 -49.76 20.82
C PHE A 804 1.70 -50.10 19.84
N VAL A 805 1.37 -50.90 18.86
CA VAL A 805 2.24 -51.32 17.76
C VAL A 805 2.04 -50.33 16.60
N LEU A 806 3.13 -49.92 15.97
CA LEU A 806 3.07 -49.15 14.75
C LEU A 806 2.67 -50.08 13.56
N GLU A 807 1.56 -49.79 12.92
CA GLU A 807 1.20 -50.41 11.63
C GLU A 807 1.90 -49.68 10.45
N GLY A 808 2.02 -48.37 10.52
CA GLY A 808 2.78 -47.57 9.56
C GLY A 808 2.76 -46.06 9.84
N THR A 809 3.84 -45.44 9.39
CA THR A 809 3.93 -43.97 9.22
C THR A 809 3.93 -43.67 7.75
N GLU A 810 3.33 -42.50 7.36
CA GLU A 810 3.19 -42.14 5.95
C GLU A 810 2.56 -43.29 5.12
N LEU A 811 1.60 -44.01 5.73
CA LEU A 811 1.01 -45.22 5.18
C LEU A 811 0.05 -44.89 4.03
N GLU A 812 0.36 -45.36 2.83
CA GLU A 812 -0.49 -45.18 1.67
C GLU A 812 -1.59 -46.24 1.62
N LEU A 813 -2.85 -45.78 1.73
CA LEU A 813 -4.02 -46.64 1.57
C LEU A 813 -4.89 -46.11 0.42
N ALA A 814 -5.61 -47.00 -0.24
CA ALA A 814 -6.49 -46.66 -1.35
C ALA A 814 -7.73 -47.54 -1.40
N GLU A 815 -8.80 -46.98 -1.94
CA GLU A 815 -10.05 -47.68 -2.23
C GLU A 815 -10.51 -47.30 -3.64
N ALA A 816 -10.82 -48.31 -4.44
CA ALA A 816 -11.38 -48.15 -5.78
C ALA A 816 -12.87 -48.48 -5.76
N PHE A 817 -13.71 -47.55 -6.19
CA PHE A 817 -15.15 -47.79 -6.24
C PHE A 817 -15.53 -48.65 -7.47
N PRO A 818 -16.36 -49.70 -7.30
CA PRO A 818 -16.69 -50.64 -8.38
C PRO A 818 -17.44 -50.01 -9.55
N GLU A 819 -18.35 -49.06 -9.27
CA GLU A 819 -19.31 -48.52 -10.23
C GLU A 819 -18.97 -47.09 -10.56
N GLY A 820 -18.23 -46.47 -10.92
CA GLY A 820 -18.19 -45.01 -11.16
C GLY A 820 -16.83 -44.51 -11.63
N GLY A 821 -15.82 -45.33 -11.73
CA GLY A 821 -14.51 -44.91 -12.15
C GLY A 821 -13.89 -43.86 -11.20
N ALA A 822 -14.23 -43.90 -9.93
CA ALA A 822 -13.69 -43.07 -8.88
C ALA A 822 -12.81 -43.88 -7.93
N GLY A 823 -11.95 -43.22 -7.21
CA GLY A 823 -11.17 -43.80 -6.12
C GLY A 823 -10.75 -42.80 -5.08
N MET A 824 -10.56 -43.27 -3.88
CA MET A 824 -10.01 -42.53 -2.75
C MET A 824 -8.61 -43.06 -2.47
N TRP A 825 -7.67 -42.14 -2.23
CA TRP A 825 -6.36 -42.52 -1.74
C TRP A 825 -5.77 -41.44 -0.85
N GLY A 826 -4.97 -41.86 0.10
CA GLY A 826 -4.33 -40.95 1.00
C GLY A 826 -3.13 -41.55 1.68
N ARG A 827 -2.31 -40.70 2.20
CA ARG A 827 -1.13 -41.03 2.98
C ARG A 827 -1.38 -40.59 4.42
N ILE A 828 -1.58 -41.58 5.28
CA ILE A 828 -1.90 -41.43 6.69
C ILE A 828 -0.61 -41.19 7.44
N ASP A 829 -0.51 -40.09 8.20
CA ASP A 829 0.70 -39.72 8.93
C ASP A 829 1.12 -40.84 9.90
N ARG A 830 0.14 -41.40 10.64
CA ARG A 830 0.37 -42.50 11.52
C ARG A 830 -0.88 -43.36 11.72
N LEU A 831 -0.70 -44.69 11.59
CA LEU A 831 -1.65 -45.69 12.00
C LEU A 831 -0.99 -46.58 13.05
N THR A 832 -1.56 -46.65 14.24
CA THR A 832 -1.13 -47.53 15.34
C THR A 832 -2.25 -48.43 15.76
N ARG A 833 -1.91 -49.61 16.29
CA ARG A 833 -2.87 -50.64 16.69
C ARG A 833 -2.54 -51.24 18.06
N LYS A 834 -3.59 -51.51 18.82
CA LYS A 834 -3.52 -52.37 20.02
C LYS A 834 -4.60 -53.44 19.90
N ASP A 835 -4.20 -54.70 19.93
CA ASP A 835 -5.06 -55.82 19.57
C ASP A 835 -5.64 -55.65 18.14
N ASP A 836 -6.96 -55.64 17.97
CA ASP A 836 -7.66 -55.43 16.70
C ASP A 836 -8.06 -53.97 16.45
N ALA A 837 -7.84 -53.12 17.42
CA ALA A 837 -8.29 -51.73 17.41
C ALA A 837 -7.21 -50.80 16.89
N ALA A 838 -7.47 -50.13 15.76
CA ALA A 838 -6.57 -49.16 15.13
C ALA A 838 -6.91 -47.73 15.50
N VAL A 839 -5.88 -46.89 15.57
CA VAL A 839 -5.98 -45.44 15.86
C VAL A 839 -5.29 -44.64 14.75
N LEU A 840 -6.04 -43.72 14.19
CA LEU A 840 -5.54 -42.75 13.21
C LEU A 840 -5.03 -41.50 13.92
N VAL A 841 -3.84 -41.07 13.58
CA VAL A 841 -3.28 -39.81 14.06
C VAL A 841 -2.74 -39.00 12.88
N ASP A 842 -3.12 -37.70 12.87
CA ASP A 842 -2.61 -36.74 11.92
C ASP A 842 -1.94 -35.59 12.68
N TYR A 843 -0.76 -35.18 12.24
CA TYR A 843 0.06 -34.16 12.89
C TYR A 843 -0.21 -32.79 12.35
N LYS A 844 -0.53 -31.81 13.23
CA LYS A 844 -0.76 -30.42 12.86
C LYS A 844 0.25 -29.50 13.52
N LYS A 845 1.00 -28.75 12.73
CA LYS A 845 1.85 -27.67 13.22
C LYS A 845 1.06 -26.39 13.48
N GLY A 846 0.04 -26.11 12.67
CA GLY A 846 -0.82 -24.94 12.74
C GLY A 846 -2.11 -25.17 13.53
N LYS A 847 -3.19 -24.54 13.05
CA LYS A 847 -4.53 -24.68 13.64
C LYS A 847 -5.06 -26.11 13.47
N VAL A 848 -5.50 -26.71 14.56
CA VAL A 848 -6.23 -27.98 14.53
C VAL A 848 -7.67 -27.71 14.08
N PRO A 849 -8.23 -28.48 13.11
CA PRO A 849 -9.63 -28.32 12.71
C PRO A 849 -10.59 -28.47 13.88
N THR A 850 -11.63 -27.62 13.88
CA THR A 850 -12.67 -27.66 14.89
C THR A 850 -13.70 -28.75 14.59
N THR A 851 -14.59 -29.03 15.52
CA THR A 851 -15.70 -29.96 15.30
C THR A 851 -16.59 -29.52 14.14
N ASP A 852 -16.84 -28.22 14.03
CA ASP A 852 -17.67 -27.62 12.99
C ASP A 852 -17.00 -27.66 11.61
N ASP A 853 -15.65 -27.63 11.55
CA ASP A 853 -14.90 -27.82 10.30
C ASP A 853 -15.04 -29.25 9.74
N ILE A 854 -15.31 -30.24 10.63
CA ILE A 854 -15.29 -31.67 10.31
C ILE A 854 -16.70 -32.26 10.20
N TYR A 855 -17.63 -31.83 11.01
CA TYR A 855 -18.99 -32.36 11.04
C TYR A 855 -20.02 -31.28 10.68
N GLN A 856 -20.70 -31.52 9.58
CA GLN A 856 -21.83 -30.74 9.13
C GLN A 856 -23.05 -31.67 8.98
N LYS A 857 -24.17 -31.29 9.59
CA LYS A 857 -25.36 -32.18 9.63
C LYS A 857 -25.91 -32.53 8.22
N GLU A 858 -25.89 -31.54 7.32
CA GLU A 858 -26.48 -31.66 5.96
C GLU A 858 -25.51 -31.30 4.83
N ALA A 859 -24.28 -30.87 5.15
CA ALA A 859 -23.29 -30.41 4.17
C ALA A 859 -22.00 -31.26 4.23
N LEU A 860 -21.12 -31.06 3.26
CA LEU A 860 -19.78 -31.60 3.28
C LEU A 860 -18.90 -30.82 4.28
N PRO A 861 -17.94 -31.46 4.94
CA PRO A 861 -17.06 -30.81 5.89
C PRO A 861 -16.10 -29.85 5.19
N ALA A 862 -15.68 -28.79 5.90
CA ALA A 862 -14.62 -27.90 5.45
C ALA A 862 -13.22 -28.56 5.53
N SER A 863 -13.06 -29.59 6.37
CA SER A 863 -11.86 -30.42 6.50
C SER A 863 -12.25 -31.90 6.51
N SER A 864 -11.93 -32.60 5.44
CA SER A 864 -12.31 -34.02 5.26
C SER A 864 -11.27 -35.02 5.77
N GLN A 865 -10.06 -34.61 6.10
CA GLN A 865 -8.86 -35.43 6.18
C GLN A 865 -9.02 -36.70 7.05
N LEU A 866 -9.33 -36.57 8.33
CA LEU A 866 -9.47 -37.77 9.21
C LEU A 866 -10.69 -38.65 8.89
N PRO A 867 -11.90 -38.10 8.61
CA PRO A 867 -12.99 -38.93 8.15
C PRO A 867 -12.70 -39.66 6.82
N PHE A 868 -12.00 -39.00 5.90
CA PHE A 868 -11.56 -39.59 4.64
C PHE A 868 -10.61 -40.78 4.88
N TYR A 869 -9.61 -40.58 5.72
CA TYR A 869 -8.66 -41.64 6.09
C TYR A 869 -9.35 -42.81 6.81
N ALA A 870 -10.29 -42.52 7.68
CA ALA A 870 -11.04 -43.53 8.39
C ALA A 870 -11.87 -44.39 7.44
N HIS A 871 -12.48 -43.81 6.40
CA HIS A 871 -13.19 -44.57 5.38
C HIS A 871 -12.26 -45.54 4.63
N VAL A 872 -11.17 -45.00 4.08
CA VAL A 872 -10.20 -45.80 3.33
C VAL A 872 -9.56 -46.89 4.19
N ALA A 873 -9.20 -46.58 5.46
CA ALA A 873 -8.62 -47.53 6.37
C ALA A 873 -9.62 -48.67 6.71
N ARG A 874 -10.91 -48.36 6.94
CA ARG A 874 -11.96 -49.38 7.15
C ARG A 874 -12.10 -50.29 5.95
N HIS A 875 -12.07 -49.74 4.74
CA HIS A 875 -12.12 -50.52 3.52
C HIS A 875 -10.92 -51.46 3.38
N ASN A 876 -9.76 -51.07 3.88
CA ASN A 876 -8.56 -51.93 3.92
C ASN A 876 -8.50 -52.85 5.15
N GLY A 877 -9.60 -53.06 5.85
CA GLY A 877 -9.75 -54.05 6.90
C GLY A 877 -9.38 -53.60 8.32
N TYR A 878 -9.08 -52.33 8.52
CA TYR A 878 -8.76 -51.80 9.86
C TYR A 878 -10.03 -51.45 10.65
N ARG A 879 -10.12 -51.95 11.89
CA ARG A 879 -11.16 -51.49 12.84
C ARG A 879 -10.72 -50.22 13.53
N ILE A 880 -11.22 -49.08 13.08
CA ILE A 880 -10.86 -47.78 13.63
C ILE A 880 -11.58 -47.56 14.96
N ALA A 881 -10.81 -47.47 16.04
CA ALA A 881 -11.30 -47.21 17.39
C ALA A 881 -11.11 -45.76 17.84
N ALA A 882 -10.21 -44.98 17.21
CA ALA A 882 -10.08 -43.58 17.46
C ALA A 882 -9.47 -42.83 16.25
N ALA A 883 -9.81 -41.55 16.14
CA ALA A 883 -9.20 -40.61 15.18
C ALA A 883 -8.84 -39.30 15.88
N SER A 884 -7.61 -38.89 15.74
CA SER A 884 -7.06 -37.80 16.56
C SER A 884 -6.12 -36.91 15.75
N TYR A 885 -6.15 -35.61 16.06
CA TYR A 885 -5.08 -34.70 15.69
C TYR A 885 -4.09 -34.56 16.85
N TYR A 886 -2.82 -34.44 16.52
CA TYR A 886 -1.80 -34.01 17.47
C TYR A 886 -1.30 -32.59 17.08
N SER A 887 -1.48 -31.63 17.97
CA SER A 887 -0.93 -30.29 17.79
C SER A 887 0.53 -30.25 18.22
N LEU A 888 1.44 -30.14 17.25
CA LEU A 888 2.87 -29.97 17.54
C LEU A 888 3.17 -28.65 18.26
N LYS A 889 2.34 -27.62 18.02
CA LYS A 889 2.45 -26.33 18.72
C LYS A 889 2.05 -26.43 20.19
N ASP A 890 0.93 -27.07 20.47
CA ASP A 890 0.33 -27.12 21.81
C ASP A 890 0.78 -28.34 22.62
N GLY A 891 1.46 -29.30 21.98
CA GLY A 891 1.97 -30.53 22.61
C GLY A 891 0.87 -31.44 23.14
N ARG A 892 -0.27 -31.51 22.47
CA ARG A 892 -1.44 -32.29 22.97
C ARG A 892 -2.25 -32.92 21.85
N TYR A 893 -2.94 -34.03 22.23
CA TYR A 893 -3.92 -34.70 21.40
C TYR A 893 -5.29 -34.01 21.44
N THR A 894 -5.98 -34.00 20.31
CA THR A 894 -7.37 -33.67 20.18
C THR A 894 -8.09 -34.84 19.54
N HIS A 895 -8.84 -35.58 20.34
CA HIS A 895 -9.58 -36.74 19.85
C HIS A 895 -10.90 -36.27 19.24
N LEU A 896 -11.07 -36.50 17.94
CA LEU A 896 -12.35 -36.24 17.26
C LEU A 896 -13.37 -37.28 17.58
N PHE A 897 -12.95 -38.52 17.53
CA PHE A 897 -13.72 -39.70 17.81
C PHE A 897 -12.86 -40.66 18.63
N ALA A 898 -13.46 -41.31 19.61
CA ALA A 898 -12.88 -42.43 20.33
C ALA A 898 -14.01 -43.38 20.76
N ASP A 899 -13.86 -44.67 20.45
CA ASP A 899 -14.75 -45.72 20.91
C ASP A 899 -14.65 -45.85 22.42
N PRO A 900 -15.75 -45.71 23.18
CA PRO A 900 -15.73 -45.82 24.64
C PRO A 900 -15.20 -47.15 25.16
N SER A 901 -15.33 -48.23 24.36
CA SER A 901 -14.79 -49.57 24.65
C SER A 901 -13.40 -49.79 24.07
N GLY A 902 -12.81 -48.79 23.43
CA GLY A 902 -11.53 -48.88 22.72
C GLY A 902 -10.32 -48.74 23.67
N PRO A 903 -9.12 -49.00 23.15
CA PRO A 903 -7.87 -48.98 23.91
C PRO A 903 -7.37 -47.58 24.24
N VAL A 904 -7.95 -46.53 23.66
CA VAL A 904 -7.56 -45.10 23.92
C VAL A 904 -8.33 -44.64 25.14
N LEU A 905 -7.63 -44.46 26.24
CA LEU A 905 -8.19 -43.91 27.47
C LEU A 905 -8.27 -42.39 27.37
N LEU A 906 -9.48 -41.86 27.15
CA LEU A 906 -9.69 -40.45 27.25
C LEU A 906 -9.52 -39.98 28.71
N PRO A 907 -8.77 -38.89 29.00
CA PRO A 907 -8.72 -38.31 30.34
C PRO A 907 -10.14 -38.04 30.86
N ALA A 908 -10.39 -38.25 32.16
CA ALA A 908 -11.73 -38.18 32.78
C ALA A 908 -12.49 -36.84 32.51
N ARG A 909 -11.81 -35.80 32.10
CA ARG A 909 -12.38 -34.50 31.71
C ARG A 909 -12.38 -34.24 30.19
N SER A 910 -11.82 -35.14 29.38
CA SER A 910 -11.79 -35.03 27.92
C SER A 910 -12.94 -35.85 27.35
N LYS A 911 -13.79 -35.20 26.55
CA LYS A 911 -14.83 -35.92 25.77
C LYS A 911 -14.35 -35.98 24.33
N ALA A 912 -14.59 -37.11 23.67
CA ALA A 912 -14.54 -37.19 22.23
C ALA A 912 -15.53 -36.17 21.67
N ARG A 913 -15.12 -35.40 20.65
CA ARG A 913 -15.92 -34.29 20.13
C ARG A 913 -17.13 -34.78 19.34
N LEU A 914 -17.03 -35.96 18.71
CA LEU A 914 -18.08 -36.57 17.89
C LEU A 914 -18.43 -37.95 18.40
N GLN A 915 -19.70 -38.34 18.28
CA GLN A 915 -20.12 -39.74 18.47
C GLN A 915 -19.68 -40.60 17.29
N PRO A 916 -19.50 -41.92 17.46
CA PRO A 916 -19.09 -42.84 16.40
C PRO A 916 -19.97 -42.70 15.15
N GLU A 917 -21.27 -42.68 15.33
CA GLU A 917 -22.23 -42.60 14.24
C GLU A 917 -22.09 -41.29 13.45
N GLN A 918 -21.79 -40.18 14.14
CA GLN A 918 -21.56 -38.88 13.51
C GLN A 918 -20.28 -38.89 12.69
N PHE A 919 -19.19 -39.40 13.25
CA PHE A 919 -17.89 -39.42 12.59
C PHE A 919 -17.91 -40.36 11.35
N PHE A 920 -18.40 -41.61 11.49
CA PHE A 920 -18.47 -42.53 10.37
C PHE A 920 -19.53 -42.15 9.35
N GLY A 921 -20.67 -41.59 9.78
CA GLY A 921 -21.66 -41.04 8.86
C GLY A 921 -21.10 -39.90 7.98
N GLN A 922 -20.17 -39.12 8.53
CA GLN A 922 -19.47 -38.09 7.74
C GLN A 922 -18.44 -38.72 6.79
N ALA A 923 -17.72 -39.78 7.21
CA ALA A 923 -16.80 -40.51 6.38
C ALA A 923 -17.51 -41.15 5.16
N ASP A 924 -18.67 -41.74 5.38
CA ASP A 924 -19.47 -42.37 4.30
C ASP A 924 -20.06 -41.33 3.34
N ARG A 925 -20.44 -40.13 3.85
CA ARG A 925 -20.85 -38.99 2.99
C ARG A 925 -19.73 -38.48 2.09
N ILE A 926 -18.51 -38.44 2.61
CA ILE A 926 -17.33 -38.03 1.82
C ILE A 926 -17.15 -39.04 0.68
N ALA A 927 -17.24 -40.37 0.95
CA ALA A 927 -17.10 -41.40 -0.06
C ALA A 927 -18.16 -41.25 -1.18
N ALA A 928 -19.43 -41.01 -0.81
CA ALA A 928 -20.49 -40.76 -1.77
C ALA A 928 -20.25 -39.49 -2.59
N ALA A 929 -19.74 -38.43 -1.96
CA ALA A 929 -19.38 -37.19 -2.63
C ALA A 929 -18.19 -37.35 -3.59
N VAL A 930 -17.21 -38.18 -3.29
CA VAL A 930 -16.09 -38.53 -4.19
C VAL A 930 -16.59 -39.06 -5.51
N GLU A 931 -17.59 -39.95 -5.50
CA GLU A 931 -18.17 -40.49 -6.74
C GLU A 931 -18.91 -39.38 -7.56
N GLN A 932 -19.61 -38.49 -6.88
CA GLN A 932 -20.28 -37.36 -7.54
C GLN A 932 -19.24 -36.41 -8.15
N ILE A 933 -18.21 -36.06 -7.39
CA ILE A 933 -17.12 -35.20 -7.87
C ILE A 933 -16.45 -35.83 -9.09
N ALA A 934 -16.12 -37.12 -9.05
CA ALA A 934 -15.52 -37.80 -10.18
C ALA A 934 -16.39 -37.76 -11.44
N ARG A 935 -17.72 -37.90 -11.31
CA ARG A 935 -18.66 -37.76 -12.43
C ARG A 935 -18.66 -36.33 -12.97
N ARG A 936 -18.68 -35.31 -12.10
CA ARG A 936 -18.62 -33.88 -12.48
C ARG A 936 -17.31 -33.54 -13.18
N MET A 937 -16.19 -33.98 -12.65
CA MET A 937 -14.88 -33.75 -13.28
C MET A 937 -14.79 -34.37 -14.68
N ARG A 938 -15.35 -35.57 -14.89
CA ARG A 938 -15.41 -36.18 -16.22
C ARG A 938 -16.35 -35.44 -17.17
N ALA A 939 -17.40 -34.82 -16.65
CA ALA A 939 -18.30 -33.97 -17.43
C ALA A 939 -17.69 -32.59 -17.73
N GLY A 940 -16.46 -32.31 -17.24
CA GLY A 940 -15.79 -31.02 -17.45
C GLY A 940 -16.31 -29.89 -16.57
N ASP A 941 -17.00 -30.20 -15.48
CA ASP A 941 -17.56 -29.21 -14.57
C ASP A 941 -16.49 -28.68 -13.62
N PHE A 942 -15.94 -27.49 -13.96
CA PHE A 942 -15.01 -26.73 -13.13
C PHE A 942 -15.52 -25.29 -12.93
N THR A 943 -16.82 -25.18 -12.74
CA THR A 943 -17.52 -23.90 -12.63
C THR A 943 -17.19 -23.12 -11.37
N ILE A 944 -17.35 -21.81 -11.42
CA ILE A 944 -17.18 -20.88 -10.30
C ILE A 944 -18.31 -21.10 -9.28
N ARG A 945 -17.98 -21.09 -8.00
CA ARG A 945 -18.97 -21.07 -6.92
C ARG A 945 -19.49 -19.67 -6.66
N GLU A 946 -20.79 -19.52 -6.45
CA GLU A 946 -21.45 -18.21 -6.22
C GLU A 946 -21.15 -17.61 -4.85
N ASP A 947 -21.03 -18.43 -3.80
CA ASP A 947 -20.75 -18.00 -2.44
C ASP A 947 -19.28 -18.28 -2.06
N CYS A 948 -18.42 -17.25 -2.13
CA CYS A 948 -17.01 -17.39 -1.87
C CYS A 948 -16.52 -16.32 -0.87
N PRO A 949 -16.47 -16.63 0.43
CA PRO A 949 -16.11 -15.64 1.45
C PRO A 949 -14.63 -15.25 1.43
N SER A 950 -13.72 -16.17 1.11
CA SER A 950 -12.28 -15.91 0.99
C SER A 950 -11.63 -16.95 0.10
N CYS A 951 -10.72 -16.53 -0.80
CA CYS A 951 -10.00 -17.42 -1.70
C CYS A 951 -8.72 -16.72 -2.18
N ASP A 952 -7.62 -17.47 -2.27
CA ASP A 952 -6.31 -16.97 -2.75
C ASP A 952 -6.39 -16.50 -4.21
N PHE A 953 -7.34 -17.04 -4.97
CA PHE A 953 -7.57 -16.67 -6.38
C PHE A 953 -8.56 -15.52 -6.57
N ARG A 954 -8.88 -14.77 -5.51
CA ARG A 954 -9.88 -13.70 -5.55
C ARG A 954 -9.58 -12.62 -6.60
N THR A 955 -8.31 -12.34 -6.86
CA THR A 955 -7.89 -11.31 -7.83
C THR A 955 -8.10 -11.73 -9.28
N ILE A 956 -7.96 -13.02 -9.59
CA ILE A 956 -8.12 -13.56 -10.96
C ILE A 956 -9.47 -14.22 -11.18
N CYS A 957 -10.18 -14.61 -10.12
CA CYS A 957 -11.51 -15.17 -10.18
C CYS A 957 -12.55 -14.06 -10.32
N ARG A 958 -13.47 -14.21 -11.26
CA ARG A 958 -14.52 -13.22 -11.55
C ARG A 958 -15.83 -13.47 -10.81
N ALA A 959 -15.88 -14.36 -9.82
CA ALA A 959 -17.09 -14.63 -9.02
C ALA A 959 -17.71 -13.36 -8.40
N ARG A 960 -16.90 -12.36 -8.04
CA ARG A 960 -17.34 -11.08 -7.49
C ARG A 960 -18.18 -10.23 -8.46
N TYR A 961 -18.12 -10.53 -9.76
CA TYR A 961 -18.88 -9.82 -10.78
C TYR A 961 -20.18 -10.54 -11.16
N ILE A 962 -20.45 -11.71 -10.58
CA ILE A 962 -21.72 -12.41 -10.76
C ILE A 962 -22.78 -11.66 -9.95
N LEU A 963 -23.71 -11.01 -10.64
CA LEU A 963 -24.83 -10.31 -10.01
C LEU A 963 -25.83 -11.35 -9.47
N LYS A 964 -26.16 -11.25 -8.18
CA LYS A 964 -27.28 -12.01 -7.61
C LYS A 964 -28.56 -11.33 -8.06
N LEU A 965 -29.26 -11.92 -9.03
CA LEU A 965 -30.62 -11.49 -9.31
C LEU A 965 -31.51 -11.82 -8.10
N PRO A 966 -32.45 -10.92 -7.73
CA PRO A 966 -33.42 -11.24 -6.71
C PRO A 966 -34.14 -12.53 -7.11
N GLU A 967 -34.32 -13.47 -6.21
CA GLU A 967 -35.12 -14.64 -6.45
C GLU A 967 -36.54 -14.16 -6.80
N GLU A 968 -37.00 -14.45 -8.02
CA GLU A 968 -38.41 -14.29 -8.36
C GLU A 968 -39.21 -15.18 -7.43
N HIS A 969 -39.91 -14.57 -6.47
CA HIS A 969 -40.92 -15.27 -5.70
C HIS A 969 -42.00 -15.72 -6.68
N HIS A 970 -41.86 -16.91 -7.22
CA HIS A 970 -43.00 -17.61 -7.79
C HIS A 970 -43.96 -17.93 -6.63
N GLY A 971 -44.87 -16.98 -6.37
CA GLY A 971 -46.00 -17.21 -5.52
C GLY A 971 -46.85 -18.31 -6.15
N THR A 972 -46.96 -19.43 -5.47
CA THR A 972 -48.00 -20.42 -5.66
C THR A 972 -49.34 -19.87 -5.20
#